data_fb47e9eae382664f4fefc3119ce0ed7f
#
_entry.id   fb47e9eae382664f4fefc3119ce0ed7f
#
_cell.length_a   1.000
_cell.length_b   1.000
_cell.length_c   1.000
_cell.angle_alpha   90.00
_cell.angle_beta   90.00
_cell.angle_gamma   90.00
#
_symmetry.space_group_name_H-M   'P 1'
#
loop_
_entity.id
_entity.type
_entity.pdbx_description
1 polymer ?
#
loop_
_entity_poly.entity_id
_entity_poly.type
_entity_poly.pdbx_seq_one_letter_code
_entity_poly.pdbx_strand_id
1 'polypeptide(L)'
;MVNFDQWNGFKGRLWKEEINVRDFVQNNYKPYDGDESFLEGPTEATNKLWGRLQELQKEERAKGGVLDMETKVVAGLTAYGPGYIDESMKELEQVVGLQTDKPLKRAFMPYGGIKMAEESCENYGYTPDPELHKVFTEYHKTHNQGVFDAYTPEMRKARHSHIITGLPDTYGRGRIVGDYRRVALYGIDYLMEEKKKDHANCGCGTMTDDVIRLREEISDQYKALAGMKKMAESYGYDISKPATNAKEAVQWLYFGYLAAIKTQNGAAMSVGRVSTFLDIYIQRDLEAGTLTEKEAQELIDHFVMKCRMVKFARITSYNELFSGDPTWATLEVGGTGIDGRSMVTKNDFRFLHTLENMGPSPEPNLTVLYSSRLPESFKKYAAKISVDTSSIQYENDDVMKVTWGDDYSICCCVSATQTGKEMQFFGARANLAKCLLYAINGGVDVKNREQVGPAYKPVTSEYLDYDEVVDKFDAMMDWLADLYVNTLNLIQYMHDKYYYEAAEMALIDTDVKRTFATGIAGFSHVVDSLSAIKYAKVKTVRDETGIVVDYEIEGDFPKYGNDDDRADDIAVWLLKTFLEKIKKRHTYRNSEPTTSILTITSNVVYGKYTGAMPDGRKAGTPLAPGANPSYGAEQNGLLASLNSLTKLPYEWALDGISNTQTMNPDALGHNEEERINNLVNVMDGYFDQGAHHLNVNVFGKDKLLDAMEHPEKPEYANFTIRVSGYAVKFIDLTKEQQMDVISRTFHDRM
;
A
#
# COMPACT_ATOMS: atom_id res chain seq x y z
N MET A 1 31.86 9.12 -17.85
CA MET A 1 30.77 9.77 -18.59
C MET A 1 30.05 8.70 -19.38
N VAL A 2 28.72 8.55 -19.18
CA VAL A 2 27.92 7.56 -19.94
C VAL A 2 27.99 8.00 -21.42
N ASN A 3 28.35 7.08 -22.30
CA ASN A 3 28.32 7.35 -23.73
C ASN A 3 26.89 7.11 -24.25
N PHE A 4 26.11 8.16 -24.45
CA PHE A 4 24.77 8.08 -25.00
C PHE A 4 24.72 7.87 -26.52
N ASP A 5 25.86 7.80 -27.20
CA ASP A 5 25.92 7.52 -28.66
C ASP A 5 25.33 6.13 -29.00
N GLN A 6 25.47 5.17 -28.10
CA GLN A 6 24.80 3.84 -28.24
C GLN A 6 23.28 3.92 -28.19
N TRP A 7 22.71 5.05 -27.78
CA TRP A 7 21.28 5.30 -27.68
C TRP A 7 20.71 6.07 -28.89
N ASN A 8 21.38 6.04 -30.01
CA ASN A 8 20.99 6.78 -31.21
C ASN A 8 19.57 6.51 -31.71
N GLY A 9 18.91 5.47 -31.28
CA GLY A 9 17.50 5.19 -31.61
C GLY A 9 16.49 5.87 -30.68
N PHE A 10 16.91 6.33 -29.48
CA PHE A 10 16.01 6.92 -28.51
C PHE A 10 15.90 8.44 -28.66
N LYS A 11 14.66 8.93 -28.54
CA LYS A 11 14.29 10.34 -28.61
C LYS A 11 14.35 10.99 -27.21
N GLY A 12 14.21 12.32 -27.18
CA GLY A 12 14.30 13.10 -25.97
C GLY A 12 15.69 13.67 -25.75
N ARG A 13 15.76 14.75 -25.01
CA ARG A 13 17.00 15.49 -24.75
C ARG A 13 17.35 15.55 -23.26
N LEU A 14 16.36 15.86 -22.43
CA LEU A 14 16.60 16.12 -21.01
C LEU A 14 17.11 14.88 -20.27
N TRP A 15 16.62 13.69 -20.59
CA TRP A 15 17.12 12.46 -19.98
C TRP A 15 18.59 12.16 -20.28
N LYS A 16 19.18 12.82 -21.31
CA LYS A 16 20.61 12.70 -21.65
C LYS A 16 21.46 13.73 -20.91
N GLU A 17 20.86 14.83 -20.45
CA GLU A 17 21.54 15.94 -19.80
C GLU A 17 21.49 15.83 -18.27
N GLU A 18 20.40 15.27 -17.74
CA GLU A 18 20.13 15.07 -16.32
C GLU A 18 19.36 13.77 -16.08
N ILE A 19 19.20 13.36 -14.82
CA ILE A 19 18.32 12.22 -14.48
C ILE A 19 16.88 12.66 -14.71
N ASN A 20 16.27 12.20 -15.80
CA ASN A 20 14.89 12.54 -16.19
C ASN A 20 14.22 11.37 -16.92
N VAL A 21 13.80 10.37 -16.16
CA VAL A 21 13.15 9.17 -16.72
C VAL A 21 11.82 9.52 -17.39
N ARG A 22 11.08 10.52 -16.86
CA ARG A 22 9.84 10.98 -17.49
C ARG A 22 10.07 11.45 -18.93
N ASP A 23 11.11 12.28 -19.18
CA ASP A 23 11.43 12.76 -20.54
C ASP A 23 11.75 11.58 -21.47
N PHE A 24 12.50 10.59 -20.99
CA PHE A 24 12.75 9.35 -21.74
C PHE A 24 11.47 8.63 -22.11
N VAL A 25 10.58 8.39 -21.13
CA VAL A 25 9.30 7.70 -21.35
C VAL A 25 8.44 8.46 -22.34
N GLN A 26 8.18 9.73 -22.11
CA GLN A 26 7.27 10.56 -22.91
C GLN A 26 7.70 10.69 -24.37
N ASN A 27 9.01 10.62 -24.65
CA ASN A 27 9.54 10.73 -26.01
C ASN A 27 9.67 9.38 -26.74
N ASN A 28 9.60 8.25 -26.04
CA ASN A 28 9.97 6.95 -26.64
C ASN A 28 8.88 5.88 -26.59
N TYR A 29 7.89 5.98 -25.69
CA TYR A 29 6.83 4.98 -25.65
C TYR A 29 5.92 5.07 -26.88
N LYS A 30 5.30 3.95 -27.23
CA LYS A 30 4.32 3.84 -28.30
C LYS A 30 2.99 3.43 -27.70
N PRO A 31 1.98 4.33 -27.71
CA PRO A 31 0.64 3.97 -27.27
C PRO A 31 0.11 2.77 -28.07
N TYR A 32 -0.62 1.89 -27.39
CA TYR A 32 -1.27 0.75 -27.97
C TYR A 32 -2.79 0.85 -27.77
N ASP A 33 -3.51 0.78 -28.86
CA ASP A 33 -4.99 0.85 -28.93
C ASP A 33 -5.63 -0.45 -29.46
N GLY A 34 -4.81 -1.48 -29.70
CA GLY A 34 -5.27 -2.80 -30.09
C GLY A 34 -5.83 -3.59 -28.89
N ASP A 35 -6.11 -4.84 -29.13
CA ASP A 35 -6.66 -5.77 -28.14
C ASP A 35 -5.60 -6.76 -27.60
N GLU A 36 -6.06 -7.71 -26.79
CA GLU A 36 -5.24 -8.75 -26.16
C GLU A 36 -4.82 -9.89 -27.07
N SER A 37 -5.16 -9.87 -28.36
CA SER A 37 -4.93 -10.99 -29.29
C SER A 37 -3.45 -11.35 -29.52
N PHE A 38 -2.52 -10.46 -29.18
CA PHE A 38 -1.07 -10.72 -29.28
C PHE A 38 -0.52 -11.49 -28.07
N LEU A 39 -1.29 -11.61 -26.99
CA LEU A 39 -0.83 -12.24 -25.75
C LEU A 39 -0.59 -13.74 -25.97
N GLU A 40 0.47 -14.21 -25.34
CA GLU A 40 0.90 -15.62 -25.43
C GLU A 40 0.68 -16.31 -24.08
N GLY A 41 0.35 -17.57 -24.11
CA GLY A 41 0.28 -18.40 -22.90
C GLY A 41 1.67 -18.56 -22.25
N PRO A 42 1.71 -19.09 -21.01
CA PRO A 42 2.96 -19.27 -20.28
C PRO A 42 3.90 -20.22 -21.02
N THR A 43 5.19 -19.92 -20.95
CA THR A 43 6.22 -20.84 -21.49
C THR A 43 6.34 -22.08 -20.61
N GLU A 44 7.05 -23.11 -21.14
CA GLU A 44 7.38 -24.29 -20.33
C GLU A 44 8.23 -23.91 -19.10
N ALA A 45 9.15 -22.95 -19.25
CA ALA A 45 9.96 -22.44 -18.13
C ALA A 45 9.09 -21.75 -17.07
N THR A 46 8.17 -20.88 -17.48
CA THR A 46 7.19 -20.25 -16.58
C THR A 46 6.39 -21.31 -15.81
N ASN A 47 5.85 -22.30 -16.50
CA ASN A 47 5.05 -23.36 -15.86
C ASN A 47 5.87 -24.18 -14.85
N LYS A 48 7.11 -24.55 -15.18
CA LYS A 48 7.99 -25.31 -14.27
C LYS A 48 8.35 -24.50 -13.02
N LEU A 49 8.78 -23.26 -13.20
CA LEU A 49 9.16 -22.38 -12.07
C LEU A 49 7.96 -22.05 -11.20
N TRP A 50 6.83 -21.73 -11.83
CA TRP A 50 5.59 -21.43 -11.09
C TRP A 50 5.08 -22.66 -10.33
N GLY A 51 5.08 -23.84 -10.97
CA GLY A 51 4.74 -25.10 -10.32
C GLY A 51 5.61 -25.36 -9.09
N ARG A 52 6.92 -25.14 -9.19
CA ARG A 52 7.84 -25.28 -8.06
C ARG A 52 7.52 -24.28 -6.94
N LEU A 53 7.25 -23.04 -7.29
CA LEU A 53 6.89 -22.01 -6.31
C LEU A 53 5.56 -22.33 -5.60
N GLN A 54 4.58 -22.85 -6.33
CA GLN A 54 3.31 -23.31 -5.71
C GLN A 54 3.52 -24.44 -4.72
N GLU A 55 4.41 -25.41 -5.01
CA GLU A 55 4.80 -26.46 -4.06
C GLU A 55 5.40 -25.87 -2.79
N LEU A 56 6.35 -24.93 -2.92
CA LEU A 56 6.97 -24.24 -1.78
C LEU A 56 5.94 -23.45 -0.95
N GLN A 57 5.00 -22.78 -1.60
CA GLN A 57 3.91 -22.07 -0.91
C GLN A 57 2.96 -23.03 -0.17
N LYS A 58 2.73 -24.22 -0.74
CA LYS A 58 1.95 -25.27 -0.06
C LYS A 58 2.69 -25.81 1.16
N GLU A 59 4.00 -26.02 1.04
CA GLU A 59 4.85 -26.40 2.18
C GLU A 59 4.88 -25.30 3.26
N GLU A 60 5.01 -24.03 2.87
CA GLU A 60 4.96 -22.87 3.77
C GLU A 60 3.66 -22.87 4.60
N ARG A 61 2.53 -23.08 3.92
CA ARG A 61 1.21 -23.15 4.56
C ARG A 61 1.10 -24.32 5.54
N ALA A 62 1.59 -25.49 5.14
CA ALA A 62 1.61 -26.68 6.00
C ALA A 62 2.48 -26.51 7.27
N LYS A 63 3.47 -25.63 7.22
CA LYS A 63 4.33 -25.24 8.36
C LYS A 63 3.80 -24.06 9.18
N GLY A 64 2.56 -23.63 8.97
CA GLY A 64 1.98 -22.53 9.71
C GLY A 64 2.30 -21.15 9.17
N GLY A 65 2.69 -21.03 7.88
CA GLY A 65 2.87 -19.75 7.19
C GLY A 65 4.32 -19.26 7.10
N VAL A 66 5.29 -20.02 7.59
CA VAL A 66 6.74 -19.73 7.43
C VAL A 66 7.47 -20.98 6.96
N LEU A 67 8.03 -20.93 5.75
CA LEU A 67 8.76 -22.06 5.17
C LEU A 67 10.12 -22.25 5.82
N ASP A 68 10.88 -21.17 5.93
CA ASP A 68 12.24 -21.14 6.49
C ASP A 68 12.57 -19.75 7.05
N MET A 69 13.45 -19.69 8.05
CA MET A 69 13.87 -18.45 8.68
C MET A 69 15.36 -18.47 8.98
N GLU A 70 16.06 -17.41 8.59
CA GLU A 70 17.44 -17.18 8.99
C GLU A 70 17.49 -16.70 10.44
N THR A 71 18.36 -17.26 11.24
CA THR A 71 18.51 -16.88 12.66
C THR A 71 19.87 -16.29 13.01
N LYS A 72 20.80 -16.22 12.05
CA LYS A 72 22.20 -15.83 12.29
C LYS A 72 22.66 -14.63 11.49
N VAL A 73 22.22 -14.52 10.24
CA VAL A 73 22.67 -13.49 9.29
C VAL A 73 21.64 -12.39 9.21
N VAL A 74 22.09 -11.16 9.38
CA VAL A 74 21.27 -9.98 9.11
C VAL A 74 21.18 -9.74 7.61
N ALA A 75 19.99 -9.49 7.07
CA ALA A 75 19.81 -9.18 5.66
C ALA A 75 20.52 -7.88 5.27
N GLY A 76 20.95 -7.82 4.04
CA GLY A 76 21.61 -6.66 3.44
C GLY A 76 21.94 -6.97 1.99
N LEU A 77 22.45 -6.00 1.25
CA LEU A 77 22.69 -6.13 -0.19
C LEU A 77 23.59 -7.34 -0.53
N THR A 78 24.59 -7.59 0.28
CA THR A 78 25.59 -8.66 0.07
C THR A 78 25.64 -9.69 1.21
N ALA A 79 24.62 -9.73 2.06
CA ALA A 79 24.56 -10.64 3.20
C ALA A 79 24.43 -12.12 2.79
N TYR A 80 23.81 -12.37 1.64
CA TYR A 80 23.60 -13.70 1.07
C TYR A 80 24.23 -13.82 -0.29
N GLY A 81 24.72 -15.01 -0.61
CA GLY A 81 25.08 -15.37 -1.98
C GLY A 81 23.86 -15.46 -2.91
N PRO A 82 24.09 -15.70 -4.20
CA PRO A 82 23.02 -15.87 -5.18
C PRO A 82 22.02 -16.96 -4.78
N GLY A 83 20.73 -16.62 -4.86
CA GLY A 83 19.63 -17.55 -4.63
C GLY A 83 18.71 -17.65 -5.85
N TYR A 84 18.11 -18.81 -6.04
CA TYR A 84 17.22 -19.16 -7.15
C TYR A 84 15.94 -19.82 -6.63
N ILE A 85 14.89 -19.81 -7.41
CA ILE A 85 13.63 -20.51 -7.09
C ILE A 85 13.91 -22.00 -6.88
N ASP A 86 14.73 -22.59 -7.76
CA ASP A 86 15.27 -23.92 -7.61
C ASP A 86 16.63 -23.98 -8.30
N GLU A 87 17.67 -24.36 -7.56
CA GLU A 87 19.05 -24.41 -8.06
C GLU A 87 19.19 -25.34 -9.28
N SER A 88 18.40 -26.42 -9.34
CA SER A 88 18.41 -27.34 -10.47
C SER A 88 17.76 -26.78 -11.73
N MET A 89 16.99 -25.73 -11.62
CA MET A 89 16.26 -25.07 -12.69
C MET A 89 16.71 -23.61 -12.90
N LYS A 90 17.79 -23.16 -12.32
CA LYS A 90 18.24 -21.77 -12.37
C LYS A 90 18.43 -21.22 -13.79
N GLU A 91 18.80 -22.09 -14.74
CA GLU A 91 18.95 -21.70 -16.15
C GLU A 91 17.61 -21.36 -16.84
N LEU A 92 16.48 -21.73 -16.21
CA LEU A 92 15.16 -21.34 -16.71
C LEU A 92 14.76 -19.93 -16.26
N GLU A 93 15.40 -19.38 -15.21
CA GLU A 93 15.05 -18.08 -14.68
C GLU A 93 15.54 -16.95 -15.59
N GLN A 94 14.62 -16.23 -16.22
CA GLN A 94 14.95 -15.06 -17.05
C GLN A 94 15.23 -13.82 -16.20
N VAL A 95 14.65 -13.74 -15.01
CA VAL A 95 14.91 -12.70 -13.99
C VAL A 95 15.45 -13.39 -12.75
N VAL A 96 16.70 -13.11 -12.37
CA VAL A 96 17.37 -13.73 -11.24
C VAL A 96 17.44 -12.82 -10.02
N GLY A 97 17.59 -13.42 -8.86
CA GLY A 97 17.78 -12.72 -7.59
C GLY A 97 16.65 -13.02 -6.59
N LEU A 98 17.06 -13.29 -5.35
CA LEU A 98 16.17 -13.49 -4.21
C LEU A 98 16.54 -12.55 -3.08
N GLN A 99 15.61 -12.32 -2.19
CA GLN A 99 15.80 -11.55 -0.95
C GLN A 99 16.86 -12.19 -0.03
N THR A 100 16.89 -13.52 0.00
CA THR A 100 17.90 -14.34 0.71
C THR A 100 18.55 -15.33 -0.27
N ASP A 101 19.21 -16.34 0.24
CA ASP A 101 19.82 -17.45 -0.53
C ASP A 101 18.81 -18.52 -0.96
N LYS A 102 17.58 -18.51 -0.41
CA LYS A 102 16.53 -19.51 -0.70
C LYS A 102 15.15 -18.85 -0.89
N PRO A 103 14.28 -19.43 -1.73
CA PRO A 103 12.94 -18.92 -1.93
C PRO A 103 12.11 -18.98 -0.64
N LEU A 104 11.31 -17.94 -0.41
CA LEU A 104 10.41 -17.80 0.74
C LEU A 104 11.11 -17.89 2.13
N LYS A 105 12.43 -17.90 2.18
CA LYS A 105 13.19 -17.84 3.42
C LYS A 105 13.17 -16.40 3.95
N ARG A 106 12.70 -16.21 5.16
CA ARG A 106 12.69 -14.94 5.87
C ARG A 106 14.02 -14.68 6.54
N ALA A 107 14.39 -13.43 6.67
CA ALA A 107 15.62 -13.03 7.35
C ALA A 107 15.36 -11.86 8.31
N PHE A 108 16.22 -11.69 9.30
CA PHE A 108 16.26 -10.48 10.10
C PHE A 108 16.64 -9.30 9.22
N MET A 109 15.78 -8.29 9.17
CA MET A 109 16.11 -7.04 8.53
C MET A 109 16.84 -6.13 9.50
N PRO A 110 17.90 -5.43 9.06
CA PRO A 110 18.72 -4.61 9.96
C PRO A 110 17.92 -3.51 10.66
N TYR A 111 16.69 -3.31 10.24
CA TYR A 111 15.86 -2.19 10.65
C TYR A 111 14.47 -2.58 11.15
N GLY A 112 14.18 -3.86 11.22
CA GLY A 112 12.89 -4.37 11.69
C GLY A 112 12.72 -4.35 13.21
N GLY A 113 13.75 -4.01 13.96
CA GLY A 113 13.75 -4.09 15.41
C GLY A 113 13.96 -5.53 15.91
N ILE A 114 14.91 -5.70 16.82
CA ILE A 114 15.30 -7.03 17.29
C ILE A 114 14.16 -7.76 18.02
N LYS A 115 13.34 -7.02 18.78
CA LYS A 115 12.22 -7.60 19.51
C LYS A 115 11.19 -8.28 18.58
N MET A 116 10.83 -7.61 17.47
CA MET A 116 9.92 -8.19 16.47
C MET A 116 10.54 -9.46 15.84
N ALA A 117 11.83 -9.42 15.51
CA ALA A 117 12.51 -10.54 14.90
C ALA A 117 12.60 -11.74 15.84
N GLU A 118 12.91 -11.53 17.11
CA GLU A 118 12.96 -12.59 18.14
C GLU A 118 11.56 -13.19 18.37
N GLU A 119 10.54 -12.36 18.57
CA GLU A 119 9.15 -12.81 18.74
C GLU A 119 8.66 -13.59 17.49
N SER A 120 9.03 -13.14 16.30
CA SER A 120 8.74 -13.87 15.06
C SER A 120 9.39 -15.24 15.04
N CYS A 121 10.67 -15.36 15.44
CA CYS A 121 11.34 -16.64 15.53
C CYS A 121 10.62 -17.58 16.51
N GLU A 122 10.33 -17.13 17.71
CA GLU A 122 9.66 -17.93 18.74
C GLU A 122 8.28 -18.42 18.27
N ASN A 123 7.49 -17.54 17.66
CA ASN A 123 6.15 -17.88 17.17
C ASN A 123 6.15 -18.97 16.10
N TYR A 124 7.24 -19.08 15.33
CA TYR A 124 7.38 -20.06 14.27
C TYR A 124 8.34 -21.22 14.63
N GLY A 125 8.76 -21.33 15.88
CA GLY A 125 9.56 -22.44 16.40
C GLY A 125 11.05 -22.37 16.06
N TYR A 126 11.57 -21.20 15.77
CA TYR A 126 13.00 -20.95 15.56
C TYR A 126 13.64 -20.33 16.80
N THR A 127 14.91 -20.60 17.00
CA THR A 127 15.69 -20.00 18.11
C THR A 127 16.66 -18.97 17.53
N PRO A 128 16.52 -17.67 17.90
CA PRO A 128 17.47 -16.65 17.49
C PRO A 128 18.88 -16.95 18.01
N ASP A 129 19.90 -16.57 17.22
CA ASP A 129 21.29 -16.65 17.68
C ASP A 129 21.53 -15.60 18.76
N PRO A 130 22.06 -15.98 19.96
CA PRO A 130 22.37 -15.03 21.04
C PRO A 130 23.36 -13.92 20.64
N GLU A 131 24.29 -14.18 19.73
CA GLU A 131 25.20 -13.16 19.24
C GLU A 131 24.47 -12.08 18.40
N LEU A 132 23.42 -12.48 17.67
CA LEU A 132 22.56 -11.51 16.96
C LEU A 132 21.88 -10.55 17.94
N HIS A 133 21.37 -11.08 19.06
CA HIS A 133 20.79 -10.25 20.12
C HIS A 133 21.78 -9.19 20.63
N LYS A 134 23.01 -9.60 20.93
CA LYS A 134 24.05 -8.67 21.38
C LYS A 134 24.37 -7.58 20.35
N VAL A 135 24.43 -7.93 19.06
CA VAL A 135 24.68 -6.95 18.01
C VAL A 135 23.64 -5.83 18.05
N PHE A 136 22.37 -6.17 18.20
CA PHE A 136 21.29 -5.20 18.21
C PHE A 136 21.10 -4.47 19.55
N THR A 137 21.47 -5.05 20.66
CA THR A 137 21.20 -4.48 21.99
C THR A 137 22.41 -3.83 22.65
N GLU A 138 23.62 -4.33 22.36
CA GLU A 138 24.86 -3.83 22.96
C GLU A 138 25.65 -2.92 22.00
N TYR A 139 25.67 -3.24 20.71
CA TYR A 139 26.53 -2.55 19.75
C TYR A 139 25.76 -1.67 18.76
N HIS A 140 24.48 -1.92 18.55
CA HIS A 140 23.65 -1.19 17.59
C HIS A 140 22.25 -0.94 18.16
N LYS A 141 21.88 0.33 18.30
CA LYS A 141 20.51 0.72 18.68
C LYS A 141 19.62 0.74 17.45
N THR A 142 18.48 0.04 17.48
CA THR A 142 17.50 0.06 16.40
C THR A 142 16.54 1.25 16.53
N HIS A 143 15.84 1.61 15.44
CA HIS A 143 14.79 2.63 15.50
C HIS A 143 13.69 2.25 16.50
N ASN A 144 13.34 0.97 16.56
CA ASN A 144 12.35 0.44 17.49
C ASN A 144 12.73 0.72 18.96
N GLN A 145 13.98 0.42 19.36
CA GLN A 145 14.46 0.78 20.70
C GLN A 145 14.41 2.29 20.93
N GLY A 146 14.86 3.08 19.94
CA GLY A 146 14.82 4.54 20.02
C GLY A 146 13.42 5.09 20.25
N VAL A 147 12.43 4.58 19.52
CA VAL A 147 11.03 4.95 19.65
C VAL A 147 10.51 4.65 21.07
N PHE A 148 10.69 3.41 21.52
CA PHE A 148 10.16 3.02 22.85
C PHE A 148 10.90 3.65 24.01
N ASP A 149 12.17 4.02 23.86
CA ASP A 149 12.89 4.81 24.87
C ASP A 149 12.34 6.25 24.98
N ALA A 150 11.90 6.82 23.87
CA ALA A 150 11.47 8.21 23.79
C ALA A 150 9.96 8.43 23.94
N TYR A 151 9.14 7.38 23.83
CA TYR A 151 7.69 7.50 24.00
C TYR A 151 7.31 8.07 25.36
N THR A 152 6.47 9.10 25.36
CA THR A 152 5.85 9.63 26.58
C THR A 152 4.83 8.62 27.14
N PRO A 153 4.46 8.73 28.43
CA PRO A 153 3.38 7.93 29.02
C PRO A 153 2.07 8.08 28.25
N GLU A 154 1.77 9.27 27.74
CA GLU A 154 0.57 9.55 26.95
C GLU A 154 0.58 8.83 25.60
N MET A 155 1.71 8.87 24.87
CA MET A 155 1.88 8.13 23.61
C MET A 155 1.74 6.61 23.82
N ARG A 156 2.26 6.08 24.95
CA ARG A 156 2.09 4.66 25.31
C ARG A 156 0.64 4.31 25.58
N LYS A 157 -0.10 5.16 26.30
CA LYS A 157 -1.54 4.98 26.53
C LYS A 157 -2.32 5.02 25.21
N ALA A 158 -2.02 5.98 24.34
CA ALA A 158 -2.67 6.10 23.04
C ALA A 158 -2.46 4.85 22.17
N ARG A 159 -1.23 4.31 22.14
CA ARG A 159 -0.91 3.07 21.46
C ARG A 159 -1.66 1.88 22.06
N HIS A 160 -1.65 1.74 23.37
CA HIS A 160 -2.30 0.63 24.09
C HIS A 160 -3.83 0.65 23.95
N SER A 161 -4.43 1.83 23.96
CA SER A 161 -5.88 1.98 23.78
C SER A 161 -6.34 1.83 22.32
N HIS A 162 -5.41 1.77 21.36
CA HIS A 162 -5.68 1.75 19.92
C HIS A 162 -6.43 2.99 19.41
N ILE A 163 -6.29 4.14 20.06
CA ILE A 163 -6.78 5.40 19.48
C ILE A 163 -5.85 5.89 18.36
N ILE A 164 -4.55 5.56 18.46
CA ILE A 164 -3.58 5.62 17.37
C ILE A 164 -3.07 4.21 17.16
N THR A 165 -3.09 3.71 15.92
CA THR A 165 -2.80 2.31 15.65
C THR A 165 -2.18 2.09 14.27
N GLY A 166 -1.50 0.93 14.09
CA GLY A 166 -0.74 0.63 12.87
C GLY A 166 0.57 1.42 12.76
N LEU A 167 1.12 1.88 13.89
CA LEU A 167 2.33 2.70 13.95
C LEU A 167 3.55 1.94 13.42
N PRO A 168 4.41 2.55 12.58
CA PRO A 168 5.67 1.96 12.15
C PRO A 168 6.76 2.11 13.23
N ASP A 169 6.42 1.74 14.46
CA ASP A 169 7.29 1.80 15.62
C ASP A 169 8.05 0.49 15.86
N THR A 170 7.61 -0.60 15.24
CA THR A 170 8.25 -1.93 15.34
C THR A 170 8.77 -2.49 14.03
N TYR A 171 8.29 -2.03 12.89
CA TYR A 171 8.72 -2.44 11.56
C TYR A 171 9.31 -1.25 10.78
N GLY A 172 9.84 -1.47 9.58
CA GLY A 172 10.43 -0.42 8.75
C GLY A 172 9.40 0.58 8.25
N ARG A 173 9.87 1.75 7.81
CA ARG A 173 9.01 2.88 7.42
C ARG A 173 8.07 2.54 6.27
N GLY A 174 8.57 1.94 5.20
CA GLY A 174 7.82 1.77 3.96
C GLY A 174 7.44 3.11 3.31
N ARG A 175 6.57 3.05 2.30
CA ARG A 175 6.05 4.24 1.61
C ARG A 175 7.11 5.11 0.93
N ILE A 176 8.20 4.48 0.51
CA ILE A 176 9.19 5.04 -0.38
C ILE A 176 9.16 4.22 -1.67
N VAL A 177 9.11 4.89 -2.81
CA VAL A 177 9.20 4.24 -4.12
C VAL A 177 10.45 4.74 -4.80
N GLY A 178 11.50 3.91 -4.81
CA GLY A 178 12.69 4.22 -5.58
C GLY A 178 12.38 4.23 -7.09
N ASP A 179 12.97 5.14 -7.82
CA ASP A 179 12.85 5.09 -9.28
C ASP A 179 13.81 4.02 -9.85
N TYR A 180 13.39 2.77 -9.76
CA TYR A 180 14.17 1.59 -10.17
C TYR A 180 14.51 1.60 -11.66
N ARG A 181 13.76 2.36 -12.48
CA ARG A 181 14.00 2.58 -13.91
C ARG A 181 15.35 3.26 -14.15
N ARG A 182 15.84 4.06 -13.18
CA ARG A 182 17.15 4.74 -13.27
C ARG A 182 18.30 3.75 -13.42
N VAL A 183 18.22 2.58 -12.77
CA VAL A 183 19.25 1.55 -12.88
C VAL A 183 19.36 1.04 -14.31
N ALA A 184 18.23 0.78 -14.96
CA ALA A 184 18.20 0.34 -16.35
C ALA A 184 18.63 1.45 -17.34
N LEU A 185 18.15 2.68 -17.11
CA LEU A 185 18.38 3.77 -18.07
C LEU A 185 19.80 4.35 -17.99
N TYR A 186 20.38 4.45 -16.79
CA TYR A 186 21.66 5.16 -16.59
C TYR A 186 22.81 4.25 -16.17
N GLY A 187 22.53 3.11 -15.56
CA GLY A 187 23.56 2.28 -14.92
C GLY A 187 24.06 2.87 -13.60
N ILE A 188 24.63 2.01 -12.76
CA ILE A 188 25.02 2.40 -11.39
C ILE A 188 26.20 3.38 -11.37
N ASP A 189 27.17 3.27 -12.29
CA ASP A 189 28.34 4.16 -12.27
C ASP A 189 27.94 5.62 -12.53
N TYR A 190 26.97 5.86 -13.40
CA TYR A 190 26.44 7.20 -13.62
C TYR A 190 25.72 7.73 -12.36
N LEU A 191 24.86 6.91 -11.75
CA LEU A 191 24.14 7.30 -10.54
C LEU A 191 25.09 7.59 -9.37
N MET A 192 26.17 6.81 -9.23
CA MET A 192 27.20 7.07 -8.22
C MET A 192 27.92 8.39 -8.47
N GLU A 193 28.20 8.72 -9.74
CA GLU A 193 28.84 9.99 -10.07
C GLU A 193 27.95 11.20 -9.79
N GLU A 194 26.63 11.09 -10.07
CA GLU A 194 25.67 12.13 -9.72
C GLU A 194 25.60 12.32 -8.20
N LYS A 195 25.58 11.24 -7.38
CA LYS A 195 25.60 11.36 -5.92
C LYS A 195 26.91 12.00 -5.38
N LYS A 196 28.04 11.80 -6.05
CA LYS A 196 29.29 12.53 -5.71
C LYS A 196 29.15 14.02 -5.97
N LYS A 197 28.55 14.40 -7.10
CA LYS A 197 28.28 15.80 -7.42
C LYS A 197 27.33 16.42 -6.39
N ASP A 198 26.26 15.73 -6.06
CA ASP A 198 25.31 16.16 -5.03
C ASP A 198 26.02 16.39 -3.69
N HIS A 199 26.85 15.43 -3.26
CA HIS A 199 27.61 15.56 -2.02
C HIS A 199 28.59 16.72 -2.04
N ALA A 200 29.27 16.97 -3.17
CA ALA A 200 30.19 18.08 -3.33
C ALA A 200 29.47 19.45 -3.28
N ASN A 201 28.26 19.51 -3.83
CA ASN A 201 27.46 20.74 -3.90
C ASN A 201 26.61 20.99 -2.64
N CYS A 202 26.40 19.95 -1.83
CA CYS A 202 25.57 20.04 -0.63
C CYS A 202 26.27 20.84 0.46
N GLY A 203 25.61 21.92 0.93
CA GLY A 203 26.01 22.64 2.14
C GLY A 203 27.30 23.46 2.02
N CYS A 204 27.50 24.12 0.88
CA CYS A 204 28.56 25.12 0.74
C CYS A 204 28.30 26.29 1.70
N GLY A 205 28.89 26.26 2.89
CA GLY A 205 28.73 27.28 3.91
C GLY A 205 28.58 26.71 5.34
N THR A 206 27.48 27.02 5.99
CA THR A 206 27.26 26.64 7.38
C THR A 206 26.79 25.19 7.52
N MET A 207 27.45 24.42 8.37
CA MET A 207 27.06 23.05 8.74
C MET A 207 25.95 23.08 9.79
N THR A 208 24.72 23.24 9.34
CA THR A 208 23.53 23.03 10.18
C THR A 208 23.23 21.54 10.32
N ASP A 209 22.40 21.17 11.29
CA ASP A 209 21.99 19.77 11.50
C ASP A 209 21.40 19.15 10.22
N ASP A 210 20.59 19.90 9.49
CA ASP A 210 20.00 19.45 8.21
C ASP A 210 21.06 19.23 7.14
N VAL A 211 22.07 20.11 7.04
CA VAL A 211 23.17 19.96 6.06
C VAL A 211 24.05 18.77 6.41
N ILE A 212 24.43 18.61 7.69
CA ILE A 212 25.25 17.48 8.15
C ILE A 212 24.52 16.18 7.82
N ARG A 213 23.23 16.11 8.17
CA ARG A 213 22.39 14.93 7.92
C ARG A 213 22.30 14.61 6.44
N LEU A 214 21.98 15.58 5.59
CA LEU A 214 21.89 15.39 4.15
C LEU A 214 23.20 14.88 3.55
N ARG A 215 24.33 15.38 4.00
CA ARG A 215 25.65 14.91 3.55
C ARG A 215 25.91 13.44 3.94
N GLU A 216 25.54 13.06 5.17
CA GLU A 216 25.59 11.67 5.64
C GLU A 216 24.68 10.76 4.80
N GLU A 217 23.44 11.17 4.57
CA GLU A 217 22.46 10.46 3.74
C GLU A 217 22.97 10.23 2.31
N ILE A 218 23.54 11.25 1.65
CA ILE A 218 24.12 11.11 0.30
C ILE A 218 25.30 10.14 0.32
N SER A 219 26.15 10.18 1.34
CA SER A 219 27.27 9.23 1.50
C SER A 219 26.76 7.78 1.61
N ASP A 220 25.69 7.57 2.36
CA ASP A 220 25.09 6.22 2.52
C ASP A 220 24.38 5.76 1.24
N GLN A 221 23.72 6.66 0.51
CA GLN A 221 23.19 6.39 -0.83
C GLN A 221 24.28 5.93 -1.79
N TYR A 222 25.42 6.62 -1.80
CA TYR A 222 26.57 6.23 -2.64
C TYR A 222 27.09 4.83 -2.30
N LYS A 223 27.22 4.51 -1.01
CA LYS A 223 27.64 3.18 -0.54
C LYS A 223 26.62 2.10 -0.92
N ALA A 224 25.32 2.41 -0.83
CA ALA A 224 24.24 1.51 -1.23
C ALA A 224 24.29 1.20 -2.73
N LEU A 225 24.52 2.19 -3.59
CA LEU A 225 24.73 1.97 -5.03
C LEU A 225 25.93 1.06 -5.29
N ALA A 226 27.06 1.26 -4.60
CA ALA A 226 28.22 0.38 -4.73
C ALA A 226 27.92 -1.05 -4.25
N GLY A 227 27.10 -1.19 -3.19
CA GLY A 227 26.62 -2.50 -2.72
C GLY A 227 25.70 -3.19 -3.71
N MET A 228 24.81 -2.41 -4.37
CA MET A 228 23.91 -2.90 -5.41
C MET A 228 24.67 -3.48 -6.61
N LYS A 229 25.75 -2.81 -7.03
CA LYS A 229 26.66 -3.29 -8.07
C LYS A 229 27.28 -4.64 -7.69
N LYS A 230 27.82 -4.76 -6.48
CA LYS A 230 28.40 -6.02 -5.99
C LYS A 230 27.37 -7.15 -5.90
N MET A 231 26.15 -6.83 -5.49
CA MET A 231 25.04 -7.79 -5.47
C MET A 231 24.78 -8.34 -6.88
N ALA A 232 24.66 -7.47 -7.89
CA ALA A 232 24.44 -7.90 -9.27
C ALA A 232 25.61 -8.72 -9.83
N GLU A 233 26.86 -8.31 -9.53
CA GLU A 233 28.06 -9.05 -9.89
C GLU A 233 28.05 -10.48 -9.34
N SER A 234 27.50 -10.71 -8.15
CA SER A 234 27.38 -12.07 -7.57
C SER A 234 26.46 -12.98 -8.36
N TYR A 235 25.54 -12.41 -9.13
CA TYR A 235 24.66 -13.13 -10.09
C TYR A 235 25.24 -13.17 -11.51
N GLY A 236 26.44 -12.62 -11.72
CA GLY A 236 27.12 -12.61 -13.02
C GLY A 236 26.71 -11.44 -13.94
N TYR A 237 26.06 -10.39 -13.41
CA TYR A 237 25.63 -9.23 -14.18
C TYR A 237 26.41 -7.97 -13.86
N ASP A 238 26.74 -7.19 -14.89
CA ASP A 238 27.37 -5.88 -14.75
C ASP A 238 26.36 -4.76 -14.98
N ILE A 239 25.77 -4.27 -13.89
CA ILE A 239 24.83 -3.14 -13.90
C ILE A 239 25.52 -1.76 -13.81
N SER A 240 26.85 -1.71 -13.98
CA SER A 240 27.58 -0.43 -13.99
C SER A 240 27.17 0.46 -15.17
N LYS A 241 26.70 -0.15 -16.25
CA LYS A 241 26.29 0.50 -17.50
C LYS A 241 24.78 0.40 -17.71
N PRO A 242 24.21 1.29 -18.55
CA PRO A 242 22.81 1.19 -18.97
C PRO A 242 22.47 -0.18 -19.58
N ALA A 243 21.23 -0.60 -19.42
CA ALA A 243 20.71 -1.78 -20.09
C ALA A 243 20.65 -1.60 -21.61
N THR A 244 21.00 -2.61 -22.38
CA THR A 244 21.10 -2.55 -23.85
C THR A 244 19.93 -3.25 -24.57
N ASN A 245 19.17 -4.06 -23.88
CA ASN A 245 18.04 -4.84 -24.39
C ASN A 245 16.95 -5.03 -23.33
N ALA A 246 15.82 -5.62 -23.75
CA ALA A 246 14.66 -5.84 -22.89
C ALA A 246 14.97 -6.70 -21.65
N LYS A 247 15.72 -7.78 -21.81
CA LYS A 247 16.10 -8.67 -20.70
C LYS A 247 16.95 -7.92 -19.67
N GLU A 248 17.93 -7.17 -20.11
CA GLU A 248 18.77 -6.34 -19.22
C GLU A 248 17.91 -5.25 -18.54
N ALA A 249 17.02 -4.58 -19.28
CA ALA A 249 16.17 -3.54 -18.70
C ALA A 249 15.29 -4.08 -17.55
N VAL A 250 14.66 -5.22 -17.73
CA VAL A 250 13.87 -5.89 -16.68
C VAL A 250 14.77 -6.31 -15.51
N GLN A 251 15.92 -6.91 -15.79
CA GLN A 251 16.83 -7.40 -14.76
C GLN A 251 17.49 -6.25 -13.95
N TRP A 252 17.94 -5.17 -14.62
CA TRP A 252 18.53 -4.00 -13.94
C TRP A 252 17.50 -3.31 -13.03
N LEU A 253 16.30 -3.12 -13.54
CA LEU A 253 15.19 -2.57 -12.76
C LEU A 253 14.89 -3.46 -11.55
N TYR A 254 14.83 -4.79 -11.76
CA TYR A 254 14.62 -5.73 -10.67
C TYR A 254 15.75 -5.71 -9.64
N PHE A 255 17.01 -5.56 -10.03
CA PHE A 255 18.12 -5.42 -9.06
C PHE A 255 17.98 -4.16 -8.20
N GLY A 256 17.49 -3.06 -8.77
CA GLY A 256 17.14 -1.87 -7.99
C GLY A 256 16.06 -2.15 -6.94
N TYR A 257 14.99 -2.81 -7.34
CA TYR A 257 13.92 -3.24 -6.42
C TYR A 257 14.41 -4.28 -5.41
N LEU A 258 15.22 -5.25 -5.84
CA LEU A 258 15.80 -6.26 -4.96
C LEU A 258 16.68 -5.64 -3.87
N ALA A 259 17.43 -4.60 -4.19
CA ALA A 259 18.23 -3.87 -3.21
C ALA A 259 17.34 -3.24 -2.12
N ALA A 260 16.21 -2.68 -2.50
CA ALA A 260 15.24 -2.14 -1.56
C ALA A 260 14.71 -3.24 -0.62
N ILE A 261 14.21 -4.35 -1.15
CA ILE A 261 13.62 -5.44 -0.34
C ILE A 261 14.66 -6.21 0.50
N LYS A 262 15.95 -6.15 0.15
CA LYS A 262 17.03 -6.74 0.97
C LYS A 262 17.39 -5.88 2.18
N THR A 263 17.13 -4.58 2.12
CA THR A 263 17.54 -3.62 3.14
C THR A 263 16.39 -2.99 3.88
N GLN A 264 15.16 -3.19 3.43
CA GLN A 264 13.94 -2.62 3.99
C GLN A 264 13.08 -3.69 4.68
N ASN A 265 12.39 -3.29 5.74
CA ASN A 265 11.35 -4.08 6.39
C ASN A 265 10.05 -3.25 6.50
N GLY A 266 9.77 -2.48 5.46
CA GLY A 266 8.66 -1.56 5.43
C GLY A 266 7.30 -2.22 5.30
N ALA A 267 6.27 -1.45 5.58
CA ALA A 267 4.89 -1.88 5.37
C ALA A 267 4.47 -1.83 3.90
N ALA A 268 5.27 -1.20 3.03
CA ALA A 268 5.02 -1.16 1.60
C ALA A 268 6.35 -1.16 0.83
N MET A 269 6.45 -2.07 -0.13
CA MET A 269 7.60 -2.23 -1.01
C MET A 269 7.13 -2.11 -2.46
N SER A 270 6.60 -0.93 -2.81
CA SER A 270 6.00 -0.67 -4.12
C SER A 270 7.05 -0.69 -5.23
N VAL A 271 6.66 -1.25 -6.38
CA VAL A 271 7.51 -1.34 -7.58
C VAL A 271 7.46 -0.06 -8.40
N GLY A 272 6.29 0.55 -8.46
CA GLY A 272 6.06 1.79 -9.17
C GLY A 272 5.63 1.62 -10.62
N ARG A 273 5.65 2.73 -11.36
CA ARG A 273 5.20 2.82 -12.74
C ARG A 273 6.28 2.37 -13.72
N VAL A 274 6.39 1.06 -13.91
CA VAL A 274 7.48 0.46 -14.69
C VAL A 274 7.04 -0.08 -16.05
N SER A 275 5.72 -0.29 -16.25
CA SER A 275 5.18 -0.98 -17.42
C SER A 275 5.51 -0.27 -18.73
N THR A 276 5.10 0.99 -18.88
CA THR A 276 5.34 1.80 -20.09
C THR A 276 6.84 1.99 -20.37
N PHE A 277 7.66 2.12 -19.31
CA PHE A 277 9.12 2.19 -19.43
C PHE A 277 9.72 0.92 -20.03
N LEU A 278 9.35 -0.23 -19.51
CA LEU A 278 9.87 -1.52 -19.99
C LEU A 278 9.39 -1.83 -21.42
N ASP A 279 8.18 -1.40 -21.78
CA ASP A 279 7.65 -1.58 -23.13
C ASP A 279 8.53 -0.94 -24.22
N ILE A 280 9.19 0.18 -23.89
CA ILE A 280 10.10 0.85 -24.83
C ILE A 280 11.22 -0.09 -25.28
N TYR A 281 11.82 -0.83 -24.36
CA TYR A 281 12.87 -1.80 -24.66
C TYR A 281 12.31 -3.06 -25.32
N ILE A 282 11.19 -3.56 -24.81
CA ILE A 282 10.53 -4.76 -25.34
C ILE A 282 10.09 -4.52 -26.78
N GLN A 283 9.40 -3.43 -27.05
CA GLN A 283 8.88 -3.11 -28.38
C GLN A 283 10.01 -2.91 -29.39
N ARG A 284 11.10 -2.25 -28.98
CA ARG A 284 12.30 -2.11 -29.83
C ARG A 284 12.89 -3.48 -30.21
N ASP A 285 13.02 -4.38 -29.24
CA ASP A 285 13.62 -5.69 -29.47
C ASP A 285 12.70 -6.62 -30.29
N LEU A 286 11.37 -6.49 -30.12
CA LEU A 286 10.38 -7.16 -30.97
C LEU A 286 10.48 -6.66 -32.42
N GLU A 287 10.59 -5.36 -32.66
CA GLU A 287 10.72 -4.77 -33.99
C GLU A 287 12.06 -5.15 -34.65
N ALA A 288 13.11 -5.32 -33.87
CA ALA A 288 14.43 -5.78 -34.34
C ALA A 288 14.45 -7.30 -34.60
N GLY A 289 13.42 -8.05 -34.17
CA GLY A 289 13.37 -9.50 -34.28
C GLY A 289 14.33 -10.24 -33.36
N THR A 290 14.83 -9.56 -32.32
CA THR A 290 15.73 -10.12 -31.29
C THR A 290 14.97 -10.65 -30.08
N LEU A 291 13.66 -10.40 -30.01
CA LEU A 291 12.73 -10.90 -29.00
C LEU A 291 11.43 -11.31 -29.70
N THR A 292 10.77 -12.32 -29.17
CA THR A 292 9.43 -12.75 -29.59
C THR A 292 8.38 -12.30 -28.56
N GLU A 293 7.09 -12.24 -28.95
CA GLU A 293 5.99 -11.94 -28.01
C GLU A 293 5.97 -12.93 -26.83
N LYS A 294 6.27 -14.21 -27.11
CA LYS A 294 6.34 -15.25 -26.08
C LYS A 294 7.46 -15.03 -25.07
N GLU A 295 8.64 -14.63 -25.54
CA GLU A 295 9.78 -14.31 -24.67
C GLU A 295 9.53 -13.00 -23.91
N ALA A 296 8.85 -12.03 -24.52
CA ALA A 296 8.44 -10.81 -23.84
C ALA A 296 7.48 -11.10 -22.67
N GLN A 297 6.49 -11.97 -22.90
CA GLN A 297 5.58 -12.40 -21.82
C GLN A 297 6.34 -13.17 -20.73
N GLU A 298 7.26 -14.07 -21.10
CA GLU A 298 8.08 -14.82 -20.14
C GLU A 298 8.89 -13.89 -19.21
N LEU A 299 9.50 -12.83 -19.74
CA LEU A 299 10.23 -11.83 -18.92
C LEU A 299 9.32 -11.20 -17.87
N ILE A 300 8.10 -10.84 -18.24
CA ILE A 300 7.13 -10.22 -17.33
C ILE A 300 6.60 -11.23 -16.31
N ASP A 301 6.28 -12.46 -16.75
CA ASP A 301 5.86 -13.55 -15.86
C ASP A 301 6.93 -13.81 -14.77
N HIS A 302 8.20 -13.90 -15.17
CA HIS A 302 9.31 -14.15 -14.24
C HIS A 302 9.54 -12.97 -13.30
N PHE A 303 9.43 -11.73 -13.77
CA PHE A 303 9.49 -10.54 -12.91
C PHE A 303 8.37 -10.56 -11.86
N VAL A 304 7.14 -10.84 -12.27
CA VAL A 304 5.99 -10.93 -11.35
C VAL A 304 6.15 -12.09 -10.36
N MET A 305 6.69 -13.24 -10.78
CA MET A 305 7.03 -14.33 -9.84
C MET A 305 7.95 -13.85 -8.71
N LYS A 306 8.96 -13.03 -9.04
CA LYS A 306 9.87 -12.46 -8.01
C LYS A 306 9.12 -11.58 -7.02
N CYS A 307 8.19 -10.75 -7.48
CA CYS A 307 7.34 -9.94 -6.60
C CYS A 307 6.49 -10.80 -5.66
N ARG A 308 5.97 -11.95 -6.15
CA ARG A 308 5.16 -12.90 -5.36
C ARG A 308 5.96 -13.63 -4.26
N MET A 309 7.28 -13.57 -4.26
CA MET A 309 8.14 -14.27 -3.30
C MET A 309 8.67 -13.39 -2.17
N VAL A 310 8.44 -12.07 -2.21
CA VAL A 310 8.93 -11.17 -1.16
C VAL A 310 8.27 -11.48 0.17
N LYS A 311 9.08 -11.78 1.17
CA LYS A 311 8.63 -12.16 2.52
C LYS A 311 9.51 -11.51 3.59
N PHE A 312 8.87 -11.05 4.67
CA PHE A 312 9.55 -10.50 5.83
C PHE A 312 9.23 -11.30 7.09
N ALA A 313 10.07 -11.24 8.09
CA ALA A 313 9.75 -11.74 9.41
C ALA A 313 8.74 -10.80 10.07
N ARG A 314 7.57 -11.32 10.46
CA ARG A 314 6.49 -10.59 11.10
C ARG A 314 6.00 -11.35 12.32
N ILE A 315 5.52 -10.61 13.32
CA ILE A 315 4.90 -11.19 14.52
C ILE A 315 3.39 -11.43 14.30
N THR A 316 2.82 -12.28 15.12
CA THR A 316 1.41 -12.68 15.02
C THR A 316 0.47 -11.46 15.08
N SER A 317 0.73 -10.49 15.97
CA SER A 317 -0.08 -9.28 16.06
C SER A 317 -0.03 -8.39 14.81
N TYR A 318 1.09 -8.40 14.08
CA TYR A 318 1.18 -7.75 12.78
C TYR A 318 0.31 -8.49 11.74
N ASN A 319 0.37 -9.83 11.75
CA ASN A 319 -0.42 -10.64 10.83
C ASN A 319 -1.93 -10.48 11.08
N GLU A 320 -2.36 -10.37 12.34
CA GLU A 320 -3.77 -10.05 12.67
C GLU A 320 -4.18 -8.68 12.15
N LEU A 321 -3.30 -7.67 12.29
CA LEU A 321 -3.60 -6.31 11.87
C LEU A 321 -3.70 -6.18 10.34
N PHE A 322 -2.85 -6.88 9.60
CA PHE A 322 -2.69 -6.72 8.15
C PHE A 322 -3.08 -7.95 7.32
N SER A 323 -3.70 -8.96 7.93
CA SER A 323 -4.11 -10.21 7.26
C SER A 323 -2.94 -10.97 6.62
N GLY A 324 -2.00 -11.36 7.43
CA GLY A 324 -0.76 -12.00 7.03
C GLY A 324 0.39 -11.01 6.95
N ASP A 325 1.29 -11.22 6.01
CA ASP A 325 2.48 -10.41 5.79
C ASP A 325 2.53 -9.79 4.38
N PRO A 326 1.52 -8.99 3.99
CA PRO A 326 1.53 -8.36 2.68
C PRO A 326 2.73 -7.44 2.54
N THR A 327 3.28 -7.39 1.33
CA THR A 327 4.42 -6.52 1.00
C THR A 327 3.98 -5.27 0.25
N TRP A 328 2.74 -5.26 -0.26
CA TRP A 328 2.20 -4.19 -1.10
C TRP A 328 3.19 -3.78 -2.19
N ALA A 329 3.61 -4.78 -2.99
CA ALA A 329 4.43 -4.58 -4.17
C ALA A 329 3.58 -3.96 -5.29
N THR A 330 3.10 -2.72 -5.05
CA THR A 330 2.19 -2.03 -5.96
C THR A 330 2.90 -1.69 -7.26
N LEU A 331 2.24 -1.99 -8.38
CA LEU A 331 2.74 -1.79 -9.74
C LEU A 331 1.61 -1.25 -10.60
N GLU A 332 1.86 -0.12 -11.26
CA GLU A 332 0.85 0.60 -12.01
C GLU A 332 0.92 0.30 -13.51
N VAL A 333 -0.27 0.21 -14.12
CA VAL A 333 -0.49 0.07 -15.56
C VAL A 333 -1.49 1.13 -16.05
N GLY A 334 -1.47 1.45 -17.32
CA GLY A 334 -2.40 2.41 -17.91
C GLY A 334 -2.04 3.88 -17.66
N GLY A 335 -3.04 4.70 -17.46
CA GLY A 335 -2.91 6.15 -17.29
C GLY A 335 -2.76 6.93 -18.58
N THR A 336 -2.70 8.25 -18.44
CA THR A 336 -2.57 9.20 -19.55
C THR A 336 -1.50 10.25 -19.27
N GLY A 337 -0.86 10.75 -20.31
CA GLY A 337 0.07 11.89 -20.22
C GLY A 337 -0.66 13.19 -19.93
N ILE A 338 0.08 14.22 -19.48
CA ILE A 338 -0.45 15.59 -19.32
C ILE A 338 -1.00 16.13 -20.65
N ASP A 339 -0.42 15.70 -21.77
CA ASP A 339 -0.87 16.04 -23.12
C ASP A 339 -2.13 15.27 -23.59
N GLY A 340 -2.67 14.39 -22.74
CA GLY A 340 -3.87 13.61 -23.00
C GLY A 340 -3.65 12.32 -23.80
N ARG A 341 -2.42 12.03 -24.22
CA ARG A 341 -2.14 10.73 -24.87
C ARG A 341 -2.32 9.59 -23.89
N SER A 342 -2.91 8.48 -24.34
CA SER A 342 -2.91 7.25 -23.56
C SER A 342 -1.48 6.77 -23.34
N MET A 343 -1.17 6.35 -22.13
CA MET A 343 0.10 5.70 -21.78
C MET A 343 0.00 4.17 -21.77
N VAL A 344 -1.15 3.63 -22.18
CA VAL A 344 -1.34 2.20 -22.36
C VAL A 344 -0.41 1.69 -23.46
N THR A 345 0.32 0.63 -23.15
CA THR A 345 1.21 -0.08 -24.07
C THR A 345 0.88 -1.57 -24.06
N LYS A 346 1.46 -2.36 -24.95
CA LYS A 346 1.32 -3.82 -24.93
C LYS A 346 1.75 -4.41 -23.58
N ASN A 347 2.70 -3.80 -22.92
CA ASN A 347 3.22 -4.31 -21.65
C ASN A 347 2.21 -4.20 -20.51
N ASP A 348 1.28 -3.23 -20.56
CA ASP A 348 0.19 -3.14 -19.60
C ASP A 348 -0.73 -4.37 -19.67
N PHE A 349 -1.03 -4.83 -20.89
CA PHE A 349 -1.74 -6.09 -21.10
C PHE A 349 -0.94 -7.29 -20.60
N ARG A 350 0.40 -7.35 -20.84
CA ARG A 350 1.24 -8.45 -20.37
C ARG A 350 1.26 -8.54 -18.84
N PHE A 351 1.31 -7.42 -18.13
CA PHE A 351 1.24 -7.43 -16.67
C PHE A 351 -0.11 -7.97 -16.16
N LEU A 352 -1.22 -7.52 -16.73
CA LEU A 352 -2.54 -8.06 -16.38
C LEU A 352 -2.65 -9.54 -16.70
N HIS A 353 -2.08 -9.97 -17.85
CA HIS A 353 -2.09 -11.36 -18.31
C HIS A 353 -1.33 -12.33 -17.39
N THR A 354 -0.43 -11.84 -16.56
CA THR A 354 0.23 -12.69 -15.53
C THR A 354 -0.77 -13.32 -14.57
N LEU A 355 -1.95 -12.71 -14.39
CA LEU A 355 -3.04 -13.25 -13.58
C LEU A 355 -3.78 -14.40 -14.26
N GLU A 356 -3.72 -14.49 -15.58
CA GLU A 356 -4.20 -15.65 -16.35
C GLU A 356 -3.11 -16.73 -16.42
N ASN A 357 -1.85 -16.36 -16.74
CA ASN A 357 -0.74 -17.32 -16.87
C ASN A 357 -0.38 -18.04 -15.57
N MET A 358 -0.47 -17.34 -14.43
CA MET A 358 -0.05 -17.86 -13.12
C MET A 358 -1.18 -17.85 -12.08
N GLY A 359 -2.39 -17.51 -12.49
CA GLY A 359 -3.57 -17.45 -11.64
C GLY A 359 -3.62 -16.21 -10.71
N PRO A 360 -4.79 -16.01 -10.06
CA PRO A 360 -5.03 -14.92 -9.14
C PRO A 360 -3.96 -14.81 -8.05
N SER A 361 -3.60 -13.58 -7.67
CA SER A 361 -2.62 -13.34 -6.61
C SER A 361 -2.83 -11.95 -6.01
N PRO A 362 -2.64 -11.77 -4.69
CA PRO A 362 -2.62 -10.46 -4.07
C PRO A 362 -1.37 -9.62 -4.43
N GLU A 363 -0.28 -10.26 -4.83
CA GLU A 363 0.98 -9.60 -5.16
C GLU A 363 1.45 -9.95 -6.60
N PRO A 364 2.01 -9.00 -7.32
CA PRO A 364 2.03 -7.58 -7.01
C PRO A 364 0.62 -7.00 -6.96
N ASN A 365 0.43 -5.91 -6.19
CA ASN A 365 -0.84 -5.20 -6.16
C ASN A 365 -1.00 -4.39 -7.45
N LEU A 366 -1.49 -5.05 -8.52
CA LEU A 366 -1.66 -4.44 -9.82
C LEU A 366 -2.73 -3.36 -9.77
N THR A 367 -2.35 -2.16 -10.17
CA THR A 367 -3.19 -0.97 -10.11
C THR A 367 -3.35 -0.36 -11.50
N VAL A 368 -4.58 -0.25 -11.96
CA VAL A 368 -4.91 0.44 -13.20
C VAL A 368 -5.09 1.92 -12.90
N LEU A 369 -4.24 2.76 -13.47
CA LEU A 369 -4.42 4.21 -13.48
C LEU A 369 -5.50 4.54 -14.52
N TYR A 370 -6.73 4.67 -14.04
CA TYR A 370 -7.93 4.67 -14.86
C TYR A 370 -8.35 6.07 -15.31
N SER A 371 -8.74 6.18 -16.55
CA SER A 371 -9.46 7.31 -17.13
C SER A 371 -10.48 6.77 -18.12
N SER A 372 -11.66 7.37 -18.21
CA SER A 372 -12.66 7.03 -19.23
C SER A 372 -12.13 7.19 -20.68
N ARG A 373 -11.04 7.95 -20.83
CA ARG A 373 -10.35 8.21 -22.11
C ARG A 373 -9.34 7.13 -22.53
N LEU A 374 -9.10 6.11 -21.71
CA LEU A 374 -8.24 4.99 -22.07
C LEU A 374 -8.86 4.19 -23.24
N PRO A 375 -8.03 3.46 -24.03
CA PRO A 375 -8.55 2.59 -25.08
C PRO A 375 -9.62 1.63 -24.55
N GLU A 376 -10.72 1.52 -25.28
CA GLU A 376 -11.86 0.69 -24.87
C GLU A 376 -11.50 -0.78 -24.71
N SER A 377 -10.61 -1.30 -25.58
CA SER A 377 -10.07 -2.65 -25.48
C SER A 377 -9.33 -2.89 -24.17
N PHE A 378 -8.52 -1.92 -23.73
CA PHE A 378 -7.79 -2.01 -22.46
C PHE A 378 -8.74 -1.96 -21.26
N LYS A 379 -9.72 -1.04 -21.27
CA LYS A 379 -10.72 -0.94 -20.20
C LYS A 379 -11.48 -2.27 -20.06
N LYS A 380 -11.91 -2.86 -21.18
CA LYS A 380 -12.62 -4.14 -21.20
C LYS A 380 -11.74 -5.29 -20.71
N TYR A 381 -10.48 -5.34 -21.14
CA TYR A 381 -9.56 -6.37 -20.68
C TYR A 381 -9.30 -6.27 -19.16
N ALA A 382 -9.06 -5.07 -18.64
CA ALA A 382 -8.91 -4.86 -17.20
C ALA A 382 -10.19 -5.25 -16.44
N ALA A 383 -11.38 -4.89 -16.95
CA ALA A 383 -12.65 -5.29 -16.37
C ALA A 383 -12.82 -6.82 -16.36
N LYS A 384 -12.46 -7.52 -17.48
CA LYS A 384 -12.45 -8.98 -17.56
C LYS A 384 -11.57 -9.59 -16.45
N ILE A 385 -10.34 -9.12 -16.31
CA ILE A 385 -9.41 -9.59 -15.26
C ILE A 385 -9.99 -9.35 -13.86
N SER A 386 -10.67 -8.23 -13.62
CA SER A 386 -11.35 -7.98 -12.34
C SER A 386 -12.50 -8.96 -12.08
N VAL A 387 -13.34 -9.21 -13.08
CA VAL A 387 -14.47 -10.17 -12.99
C VAL A 387 -13.97 -11.57 -12.68
N ASP A 388 -12.88 -11.98 -13.33
CA ASP A 388 -12.36 -13.34 -13.24
C ASP A 388 -11.53 -13.59 -11.97
N THR A 389 -10.79 -12.56 -11.49
CA THR A 389 -9.73 -12.77 -10.50
C THR A 389 -9.86 -11.98 -9.20
N SER A 390 -10.60 -10.87 -9.20
CA SER A 390 -10.65 -9.89 -8.09
C SER A 390 -9.24 -9.47 -7.58
N SER A 391 -8.24 -9.43 -8.48
CA SER A 391 -6.82 -9.23 -8.10
C SER A 391 -6.27 -7.83 -8.41
N ILE A 392 -7.03 -6.97 -9.09
CA ILE A 392 -6.58 -5.63 -9.47
C ILE A 392 -7.44 -4.55 -8.84
N GLN A 393 -6.89 -3.33 -8.76
CA GLN A 393 -7.59 -2.13 -8.32
C GLN A 393 -7.48 -1.02 -9.35
N TYR A 394 -8.27 0.02 -9.16
CA TYR A 394 -8.35 1.19 -10.03
C TYR A 394 -8.14 2.47 -9.25
N GLU A 395 -7.33 3.38 -9.80
CA GLU A 395 -7.09 4.72 -9.29
C GLU A 395 -7.43 5.75 -10.36
N ASN A 396 -8.04 6.86 -9.98
CA ASN A 396 -8.42 7.90 -10.91
C ASN A 396 -7.21 8.71 -11.39
N ASP A 397 -6.72 8.40 -12.57
CA ASP A 397 -5.58 9.09 -13.18
C ASP A 397 -5.86 10.59 -13.41
N ASP A 398 -7.10 10.95 -13.71
CA ASP A 398 -7.46 12.33 -14.04
C ASP A 398 -7.42 13.26 -12.81
N VAL A 399 -7.81 12.78 -11.62
CA VAL A 399 -7.68 13.56 -10.38
C VAL A 399 -6.25 13.57 -9.86
N MET A 400 -5.55 12.45 -9.95
CA MET A 400 -4.18 12.32 -9.45
C MET A 400 -3.19 13.18 -10.24
N LYS A 401 -3.31 13.20 -11.56
CA LYS A 401 -2.43 14.01 -12.43
C LYS A 401 -2.40 15.49 -12.09
N VAL A 402 -3.49 16.03 -11.59
CA VAL A 402 -3.57 17.46 -11.22
C VAL A 402 -2.51 17.81 -10.16
N THR A 403 -2.30 16.90 -9.21
CA THR A 403 -1.35 17.11 -8.11
C THR A 403 0.04 16.55 -8.41
N TRP A 404 0.12 15.37 -9.04
CA TRP A 404 1.36 14.58 -9.11
C TRP A 404 2.01 14.57 -10.49
N GLY A 405 1.38 15.18 -11.52
CA GLY A 405 1.84 15.07 -12.90
C GLY A 405 1.56 13.68 -13.48
N ASP A 406 2.19 13.35 -14.61
CA ASP A 406 1.98 12.07 -15.32
C ASP A 406 3.05 11.01 -15.03
N ASP A 407 3.99 11.28 -14.14
CA ASP A 407 5.01 10.31 -13.70
C ASP A 407 4.96 10.15 -12.17
N TYR A 408 3.88 9.55 -11.71
CA TYR A 408 3.67 9.24 -10.30
C TYR A 408 3.51 7.72 -10.11
N SER A 409 3.74 7.28 -8.90
CA SER A 409 3.56 5.90 -8.44
C SER A 409 2.65 5.85 -7.24
N ILE A 410 2.03 4.69 -7.01
CA ILE A 410 1.22 4.44 -5.83
C ILE A 410 2.08 3.80 -4.74
N CYS A 411 2.23 4.51 -3.63
CA CYS A 411 2.86 4.00 -2.44
C CYS A 411 1.89 3.13 -1.64
N CYS A 412 2.18 1.85 -1.48
CA CYS A 412 1.34 0.94 -0.71
C CYS A 412 0.00 0.62 -1.41
N CYS A 413 -1.09 1.21 -0.94
CA CYS A 413 -2.45 0.88 -1.36
C CYS A 413 -3.02 1.90 -2.34
N VAL A 414 -3.07 3.17 -1.93
CA VAL A 414 -3.85 4.23 -2.60
C VAL A 414 -3.16 5.60 -2.59
N SER A 415 -1.96 5.73 -2.06
CA SER A 415 -1.25 7.01 -1.92
C SER A 415 -0.37 7.28 -3.12
N ALA A 416 -0.53 8.42 -3.78
CA ALA A 416 0.35 8.81 -4.87
C ALA A 416 1.59 9.57 -4.40
N THR A 417 2.68 9.44 -5.18
CA THR A 417 3.93 10.17 -5.00
C THR A 417 4.61 10.38 -6.36
N GLN A 418 5.26 11.51 -6.58
CA GLN A 418 6.04 11.72 -7.81
C GLN A 418 7.24 10.77 -7.84
N THR A 419 7.32 9.93 -8.87
CA THR A 419 8.36 8.91 -8.98
C THR A 419 9.74 9.53 -9.03
N GLY A 420 10.61 9.11 -8.12
CA GLY A 420 11.99 9.58 -8.04
C GLY A 420 12.18 11.00 -7.50
N LYS A 421 11.13 11.70 -7.06
CA LYS A 421 11.18 13.09 -6.55
C LYS A 421 10.64 13.24 -5.14
N GLU A 422 9.77 12.35 -4.73
CA GLU A 422 9.08 12.42 -3.45
C GLU A 422 9.28 11.15 -2.63
N MET A 423 9.14 11.28 -1.33
CA MET A 423 8.99 10.19 -0.39
C MET A 423 7.88 10.50 0.61
N GLN A 424 7.28 9.47 1.18
CA GLN A 424 6.21 9.64 2.14
C GLN A 424 6.60 9.10 3.51
N PHE A 425 6.46 9.95 4.55
CA PHE A 425 6.51 9.50 5.93
C PHE A 425 5.20 8.80 6.29
N PHE A 426 5.25 7.48 6.47
CA PHE A 426 4.06 6.68 6.80
C PHE A 426 3.52 6.97 8.19
N GLY A 427 2.20 7.16 8.28
CA GLY A 427 1.58 7.76 9.46
C GLY A 427 0.54 6.92 10.19
N ALA A 428 0.33 5.65 9.90
CA ALA A 428 -0.67 4.88 10.65
C ALA A 428 -2.11 5.47 10.57
N ARG A 429 -2.94 5.27 11.61
CA ARG A 429 -4.35 5.73 11.64
C ARG A 429 -4.72 6.31 12.99
N ALA A 430 -5.46 7.42 12.99
CA ALA A 430 -6.20 7.92 14.13
C ALA A 430 -7.63 7.36 14.10
N ASN A 431 -8.06 6.74 15.18
CA ASN A 431 -9.40 6.17 15.32
C ASN A 431 -10.39 7.24 15.76
N LEU A 432 -11.04 7.91 14.80
CA LEU A 432 -12.02 8.97 15.09
C LEU A 432 -13.30 8.45 15.74
N ALA A 433 -13.65 7.17 15.55
CA ALA A 433 -14.75 6.54 16.27
C ALA A 433 -14.49 6.52 17.78
N LYS A 434 -13.28 6.12 18.20
CA LYS A 434 -12.91 6.21 19.62
C LYS A 434 -12.81 7.66 20.11
N CYS A 435 -12.33 8.57 19.28
CA CYS A 435 -12.25 9.99 19.59
C CYS A 435 -13.64 10.57 19.91
N LEU A 436 -14.67 10.21 19.13
CA LEU A 436 -16.05 10.60 19.42
C LEU A 436 -16.55 10.04 20.77
N LEU A 437 -16.26 8.76 21.06
CA LEU A 437 -16.61 8.16 22.36
C LEU A 437 -15.87 8.81 23.53
N TYR A 438 -14.62 9.24 23.33
CA TYR A 438 -13.87 10.01 24.34
C TYR A 438 -14.49 11.40 24.55
N ALA A 439 -14.96 12.05 23.49
CA ALA A 439 -15.67 13.33 23.61
C ALA A 439 -16.94 13.18 24.45
N ILE A 440 -17.70 12.11 24.27
CA ILE A 440 -18.92 11.82 25.06
C ILE A 440 -18.56 11.48 26.52
N ASN A 441 -17.50 10.71 26.76
CA ASN A 441 -17.13 10.18 28.06
C ASN A 441 -15.98 10.96 28.77
N GLY A 442 -15.66 12.17 28.32
CA GLY A 442 -14.66 13.01 29.00
C GLY A 442 -13.23 12.44 28.95
N GLY A 443 -12.84 11.81 27.85
CA GLY A 443 -11.50 11.26 27.63
C GLY A 443 -11.27 9.86 28.19
N VAL A 444 -12.31 9.22 28.75
CA VAL A 444 -12.21 7.86 29.27
C VAL A 444 -12.41 6.84 28.16
N ASP A 445 -11.50 5.88 28.07
CA ASP A 445 -11.65 4.71 27.16
C ASP A 445 -12.72 3.76 27.69
N VAL A 446 -13.77 3.54 26.88
CA VAL A 446 -14.93 2.73 27.27
C VAL A 446 -14.55 1.25 27.53
N LYS A 447 -13.54 0.74 26.85
CA LYS A 447 -13.11 -0.66 26.97
C LYS A 447 -12.17 -0.89 28.16
N ASN A 448 -11.14 -0.08 28.29
CA ASN A 448 -10.10 -0.26 29.32
C ASN A 448 -10.43 0.46 30.62
N ARG A 449 -11.43 1.34 30.63
CA ARG A 449 -11.82 2.19 31.78
C ARG A 449 -10.70 3.12 32.24
N GLU A 450 -9.75 3.43 31.37
CA GLU A 450 -8.62 4.31 31.64
C GLU A 450 -8.88 5.72 31.12
N GLN A 451 -8.37 6.72 31.84
CA GLN A 451 -8.28 8.09 31.32
C GLN A 451 -7.14 8.14 30.29
N VAL A 452 -7.48 8.15 29.01
CA VAL A 452 -6.54 8.21 27.89
C VAL A 452 -6.47 9.61 27.31
N GLY A 453 -7.63 10.20 26.99
CA GLY A 453 -7.74 11.59 26.55
C GLY A 453 -7.77 12.58 27.71
N PRO A 454 -7.78 13.90 27.42
CA PRO A 454 -7.96 14.92 28.43
C PRO A 454 -9.25 14.72 29.23
N ALA A 455 -9.21 14.98 30.52
CA ALA A 455 -10.37 14.88 31.40
C ALA A 455 -11.32 16.08 31.19
N TYR A 456 -11.91 16.14 29.99
CA TYR A 456 -12.94 17.11 29.67
C TYR A 456 -14.26 16.73 30.35
N LYS A 457 -15.16 17.72 30.52
CA LYS A 457 -16.47 17.45 31.08
C LYS A 457 -17.25 16.48 30.15
N PRO A 458 -17.66 15.30 30.64
CA PRO A 458 -18.43 14.37 29.82
C PRO A 458 -19.84 14.93 29.52
N VAL A 459 -20.48 14.33 28.51
CA VAL A 459 -21.92 14.54 28.28
C VAL A 459 -22.68 13.90 29.45
N THR A 460 -23.62 14.62 30.06
CA THR A 460 -24.41 14.15 31.21
C THR A 460 -25.90 13.99 30.92
N SER A 461 -26.36 14.52 29.78
CA SER A 461 -27.75 14.44 29.32
C SER A 461 -28.18 12.99 29.04
N GLU A 462 -29.46 12.70 29.20
CA GLU A 462 -30.07 11.41 28.86
C GLU A 462 -30.08 11.20 27.35
N TYR A 463 -30.38 12.24 26.58
CA TYR A 463 -30.33 12.27 25.12
C TYR A 463 -29.14 13.12 24.68
N LEU A 464 -28.46 12.68 23.61
CA LEU A 464 -27.35 13.42 23.04
C LEU A 464 -27.87 14.68 22.30
N ASP A 465 -27.26 15.83 22.59
CA ASP A 465 -27.47 17.06 21.86
C ASP A 465 -26.37 17.21 20.80
N TYR A 466 -26.76 17.56 19.57
CA TYR A 466 -25.84 17.61 18.43
C TYR A 466 -24.74 18.65 18.63
N ASP A 467 -25.12 19.88 19.01
CA ASP A 467 -24.17 20.98 19.13
C ASP A 467 -23.19 20.71 20.31
N GLU A 468 -23.70 20.19 21.45
CA GLU A 468 -22.83 19.80 22.58
C GLU A 468 -21.82 18.71 22.17
N VAL A 469 -22.27 17.69 21.44
CA VAL A 469 -21.39 16.58 21.02
C VAL A 469 -20.36 17.07 20.01
N VAL A 470 -20.75 17.87 19.03
CA VAL A 470 -19.83 18.42 18.01
C VAL A 470 -18.76 19.30 18.65
N ASP A 471 -19.13 20.21 19.58
CA ASP A 471 -18.18 21.06 20.28
C ASP A 471 -17.14 20.25 21.09
N LYS A 472 -17.60 19.23 21.80
CA LYS A 472 -16.72 18.31 22.57
C LYS A 472 -15.85 17.46 21.66
N PHE A 473 -16.39 17.01 20.55
CA PHE A 473 -15.66 16.21 19.56
C PHE A 473 -14.59 17.04 18.87
N ASP A 474 -14.90 18.29 18.53
CA ASP A 474 -13.93 19.22 17.94
C ASP A 474 -12.73 19.43 18.85
N ALA A 475 -12.96 19.68 20.14
CA ALA A 475 -11.89 19.82 21.14
C ALA A 475 -11.10 18.52 21.33
N MET A 476 -11.74 17.36 21.28
CA MET A 476 -11.07 16.07 21.42
C MET A 476 -10.25 15.73 20.18
N MET A 477 -10.71 16.12 18.97
CA MET A 477 -9.92 15.99 17.74
C MET A 477 -8.67 16.87 17.76
N ASP A 478 -8.71 18.07 18.36
CA ASP A 478 -7.51 18.92 18.51
C ASP A 478 -6.43 18.23 19.36
N TRP A 479 -6.82 17.67 20.51
CA TRP A 479 -5.92 16.86 21.33
C TRP A 479 -5.36 15.66 20.57
N LEU A 480 -6.23 14.92 19.87
CA LEU A 480 -5.80 13.74 19.12
C LEU A 480 -4.83 14.11 17.99
N ALA A 481 -5.07 15.21 17.28
CA ALA A 481 -4.18 15.69 16.24
C ALA A 481 -2.79 16.04 16.77
N ASP A 482 -2.70 16.69 17.94
CA ASP A 482 -1.42 16.98 18.60
C ASP A 482 -0.67 15.70 18.96
N LEU A 483 -1.32 14.80 19.67
CA LEU A 483 -0.72 13.53 20.11
C LEU A 483 -0.28 12.68 18.92
N TYR A 484 -1.12 12.60 17.88
CA TYR A 484 -0.88 11.81 16.68
C TYR A 484 0.34 12.33 15.90
N VAL A 485 0.37 13.63 15.59
CA VAL A 485 1.50 14.23 14.86
C VAL A 485 2.80 14.12 15.66
N ASN A 486 2.77 14.39 16.98
CA ASN A 486 3.96 14.27 17.82
C ASN A 486 4.47 12.84 17.93
N THR A 487 3.58 11.86 18.01
CA THR A 487 3.96 10.44 17.99
C THR A 487 4.65 10.07 16.67
N LEU A 488 4.10 10.50 15.54
CA LEU A 488 4.69 10.26 14.23
C LEU A 488 6.02 10.99 14.03
N ASN A 489 6.14 12.24 14.48
CA ASN A 489 7.40 12.99 14.43
C ASN A 489 8.53 12.23 15.12
N LEU A 490 8.24 11.70 16.31
CA LEU A 490 9.20 10.89 17.07
C LEU A 490 9.61 9.63 16.30
N ILE A 491 8.63 8.91 15.76
CA ILE A 491 8.87 7.68 14.98
C ILE A 491 9.72 7.98 13.74
N GLN A 492 9.36 9.00 12.95
CA GLN A 492 10.08 9.33 11.72
C GLN A 492 11.50 9.82 12.01
N TYR A 493 11.71 10.56 13.10
CA TYR A 493 13.04 10.93 13.55
C TYR A 493 13.90 9.70 13.88
N MET A 494 13.33 8.70 14.57
CA MET A 494 14.06 7.50 14.95
C MET A 494 14.37 6.60 13.74
N HIS A 495 13.49 6.58 12.75
CA HIS A 495 13.81 5.93 11.46
C HIS A 495 14.99 6.60 10.79
N ASP A 496 14.98 7.90 10.59
CA ASP A 496 16.10 8.61 9.97
C ASP A 496 17.41 8.43 10.74
N LYS A 497 17.35 8.37 12.08
CA LYS A 497 18.53 8.27 12.93
C LYS A 497 19.17 6.88 12.92
N TYR A 498 18.36 5.83 12.95
CA TYR A 498 18.83 4.46 13.15
C TYR A 498 18.59 3.56 11.94
N TYR A 499 17.84 4.05 10.95
CA TYR A 499 17.38 3.25 9.83
C TYR A 499 17.15 4.03 8.54
N TYR A 500 18.09 4.72 8.07
CA TYR A 500 17.94 5.42 6.80
C TYR A 500 17.89 4.44 5.61
N GLU A 501 16.89 4.60 4.73
CA GLU A 501 16.61 3.72 3.61
C GLU A 501 17.50 4.00 2.39
N ALA A 502 18.80 3.89 2.57
CA ALA A 502 19.79 4.36 1.63
C ALA A 502 19.68 3.77 0.21
N ALA A 503 19.30 2.49 0.08
CA ALA A 503 19.20 1.83 -1.24
C ALA A 503 18.03 2.37 -2.06
N GLU A 504 16.88 2.67 -1.44
CA GLU A 504 15.75 3.28 -2.13
C GLU A 504 16.00 4.76 -2.40
N MET A 505 16.48 5.48 -1.39
CA MET A 505 16.75 6.92 -1.49
C MET A 505 17.88 7.23 -2.47
N ALA A 506 18.78 6.31 -2.75
CA ALA A 506 19.78 6.44 -3.80
C ALA A 506 19.17 6.56 -5.21
N LEU A 507 17.95 6.07 -5.38
CA LEU A 507 17.18 6.10 -6.64
C LEU A 507 16.13 7.23 -6.65
N ILE A 508 16.25 8.18 -5.74
CA ILE A 508 15.42 9.38 -5.66
C ILE A 508 16.33 10.62 -5.75
N ASP A 509 15.77 11.74 -6.18
CA ASP A 509 16.49 13.01 -6.22
C ASP A 509 16.97 13.43 -4.83
N THR A 510 18.13 14.03 -4.75
CA THR A 510 18.71 14.46 -3.46
C THR A 510 17.87 15.56 -2.79
N ASP A 511 17.31 16.46 -3.61
CA ASP A 511 16.29 17.44 -3.15
C ASP A 511 14.90 16.79 -3.17
N VAL A 512 14.63 15.96 -2.16
CA VAL A 512 13.42 15.17 -2.06
C VAL A 512 12.29 15.96 -1.37
N LYS A 513 11.13 16.04 -2.00
CA LYS A 513 9.89 16.50 -1.37
C LYS A 513 9.37 15.41 -0.44
N ARG A 514 8.99 15.79 0.77
CA ARG A 514 8.47 14.88 1.78
C ARG A 514 7.01 15.16 2.08
N THR A 515 6.17 14.14 2.01
CA THR A 515 4.80 14.18 2.53
C THR A 515 4.71 13.48 3.88
N PHE A 516 3.78 13.93 4.72
CA PHE A 516 3.53 13.39 6.05
C PHE A 516 2.15 12.73 6.05
N ALA A 517 2.14 11.43 5.79
CA ALA A 517 0.89 10.70 5.68
C ALA A 517 0.22 10.56 7.05
N THR A 518 -1.06 10.91 7.09
CA THR A 518 -1.95 10.63 8.20
C THR A 518 -3.13 9.79 7.72
N GLY A 519 -3.97 9.30 8.61
CA GLY A 519 -5.12 8.49 8.20
C GLY A 519 -6.22 8.44 9.24
N ILE A 520 -7.43 8.27 8.73
CA ILE A 520 -8.67 8.19 9.51
C ILE A 520 -9.19 6.75 9.51
N ALA A 521 -9.51 6.23 10.71
CA ALA A 521 -10.29 5.01 10.91
C ALA A 521 -11.63 5.33 11.56
N GLY A 522 -12.66 4.55 11.22
CA GLY A 522 -14.01 4.72 11.76
C GLY A 522 -14.81 5.86 11.12
N PHE A 523 -14.42 6.30 9.94
CA PHE A 523 -14.98 7.46 9.23
C PHE A 523 -16.51 7.39 9.11
N SER A 524 -17.04 6.35 8.46
CA SER A 524 -18.47 6.21 8.18
C SER A 524 -19.30 6.10 9.46
N HIS A 525 -18.78 5.42 10.48
CA HIS A 525 -19.47 5.29 11.78
C HIS A 525 -19.56 6.63 12.52
N VAL A 526 -18.55 7.49 12.40
CA VAL A 526 -18.63 8.86 12.95
C VAL A 526 -19.66 9.68 12.21
N VAL A 527 -19.67 9.61 10.87
CA VAL A 527 -20.66 10.30 10.03
C VAL A 527 -22.08 9.88 10.40
N ASP A 528 -22.34 8.58 10.43
CA ASP A 528 -23.66 8.03 10.76
C ASP A 528 -24.06 8.32 12.22
N SER A 529 -23.10 8.32 13.16
CA SER A 529 -23.34 8.69 14.55
C SER A 529 -23.76 10.15 14.71
N LEU A 530 -23.06 11.06 14.03
CA LEU A 530 -23.42 12.49 14.05
C LEU A 530 -24.75 12.74 13.34
N SER A 531 -25.03 12.01 12.25
CA SER A 531 -26.32 12.04 11.57
C SER A 531 -27.45 11.54 12.47
N ALA A 532 -27.25 10.43 13.20
CA ALA A 532 -28.23 9.91 14.14
C ALA A 532 -28.54 10.91 15.26
N ILE A 533 -27.51 11.54 15.84
CA ILE A 533 -27.66 12.55 16.89
C ILE A 533 -28.42 13.78 16.35
N LYS A 534 -28.19 14.17 15.10
CA LYS A 534 -28.78 15.34 14.48
C LYS A 534 -30.23 15.15 14.04
N TYR A 535 -30.60 13.98 13.53
CA TYR A 535 -31.86 13.73 12.86
C TYR A 535 -32.80 12.74 13.56
N ALA A 536 -32.28 11.97 14.53
CA ALA A 536 -33.06 11.09 15.39
C ALA A 536 -32.91 11.49 16.87
N LYS A 537 -33.41 10.66 17.78
CA LYS A 537 -33.17 10.82 19.19
C LYS A 537 -32.27 9.69 19.67
N VAL A 538 -31.09 10.04 20.18
CA VAL A 538 -30.11 9.07 20.67
C VAL A 538 -30.03 9.16 22.19
N LYS A 539 -30.52 8.15 22.84
CA LYS A 539 -30.52 8.00 24.30
C LYS A 539 -29.22 7.29 24.74
N THR A 540 -28.59 7.83 25.79
CA THR A 540 -27.38 7.22 26.36
C THR A 540 -27.72 6.11 27.32
N VAL A 541 -27.05 4.95 27.20
CA VAL A 541 -27.08 3.87 28.18
C VAL A 541 -25.79 3.88 28.98
N ARG A 542 -25.91 4.12 30.29
CA ARG A 542 -24.75 4.26 31.18
C ARG A 542 -24.63 3.05 32.08
N ASP A 543 -23.37 2.73 32.40
CA ASP A 543 -23.09 1.75 33.45
C ASP A 543 -23.13 2.39 34.86
N GLU A 544 -22.85 1.60 35.86
CA GLU A 544 -22.83 2.00 37.29
C GLU A 544 -21.80 3.08 37.61
N THR A 545 -20.78 3.29 36.75
CA THR A 545 -19.77 4.34 36.90
C THR A 545 -20.17 5.63 36.19
N GLY A 546 -21.30 5.64 35.48
CA GLY A 546 -21.79 6.78 34.70
C GLY A 546 -21.20 6.89 33.29
N ILE A 547 -20.36 5.94 32.86
CA ILE A 547 -19.80 5.90 31.52
C ILE A 547 -20.88 5.43 30.55
N VAL A 548 -21.00 6.11 29.40
CA VAL A 548 -21.90 5.69 28.31
C VAL A 548 -21.30 4.48 27.61
N VAL A 549 -22.01 3.37 27.64
CA VAL A 549 -21.56 2.06 27.13
C VAL A 549 -22.37 1.54 25.97
N ASP A 550 -23.58 2.05 25.74
CA ASP A 550 -24.46 1.71 24.60
C ASP A 550 -25.43 2.87 24.33
N TYR A 551 -26.18 2.77 23.25
CA TYR A 551 -27.13 3.79 22.80
C TYR A 551 -28.43 3.15 22.34
N GLU A 552 -29.56 3.83 22.62
CA GLU A 552 -30.89 3.52 22.09
C GLU A 552 -31.29 4.63 21.10
N ILE A 553 -31.70 4.24 19.90
CA ILE A 553 -32.02 5.20 18.83
C ILE A 553 -33.54 5.14 18.58
N GLU A 554 -34.17 6.29 18.68
CA GLU A 554 -35.58 6.49 18.32
C GLU A 554 -35.72 7.32 17.07
N GLY A 555 -36.34 6.75 16.03
CA GLY A 555 -36.55 7.38 14.72
C GLY A 555 -35.49 7.01 13.69
N ASP A 556 -35.71 7.45 12.48
CA ASP A 556 -34.83 7.23 11.32
C ASP A 556 -33.89 8.42 11.11
N PHE A 557 -32.71 8.15 10.51
CA PHE A 557 -31.74 9.19 10.18
C PHE A 557 -31.07 8.87 8.84
N PRO A 558 -30.61 9.92 8.09
CA PRO A 558 -29.85 9.72 6.87
C PRO A 558 -28.54 8.98 7.16
N LYS A 559 -28.23 7.97 6.34
CA LYS A 559 -26.99 7.20 6.44
C LYS A 559 -26.11 7.47 5.24
N TYR A 560 -24.82 7.57 5.50
CA TYR A 560 -23.79 7.71 4.47
C TYR A 560 -23.80 6.49 3.52
N GLY A 561 -23.61 6.75 2.22
CA GLY A 561 -23.67 5.71 1.19
C GLY A 561 -25.03 5.54 0.51
N ASN A 562 -25.91 6.54 0.59
CA ASN A 562 -27.23 6.53 -0.03
C ASN A 562 -27.52 7.75 -0.91
N ASP A 563 -26.47 8.52 -1.26
CA ASP A 563 -26.58 9.76 -2.04
C ASP A 563 -27.48 10.82 -1.36
N ASP A 564 -27.37 10.93 -0.04
CA ASP A 564 -28.13 11.85 0.79
C ASP A 564 -27.21 12.95 1.34
N ASP A 565 -27.33 14.17 0.83
CA ASP A 565 -26.48 15.30 1.20
C ASP A 565 -26.46 15.59 2.70
N ARG A 566 -27.53 15.24 3.43
CA ARG A 566 -27.57 15.44 4.89
C ARG A 566 -26.52 14.62 5.64
N ALA A 567 -26.19 13.43 5.14
CA ALA A 567 -25.13 12.59 5.67
C ALA A 567 -23.78 12.89 4.97
N ASP A 568 -23.79 13.08 3.65
CA ASP A 568 -22.58 13.27 2.85
C ASP A 568 -21.88 14.60 3.20
N ASP A 569 -22.63 15.67 3.54
CA ASP A 569 -22.06 16.94 4.03
C ASP A 569 -21.32 16.77 5.37
N ILE A 570 -21.81 15.89 6.25
CA ILE A 570 -21.11 15.56 7.52
C ILE A 570 -19.79 14.84 7.19
N ALA A 571 -19.79 13.96 6.19
CA ALA A 571 -18.57 13.25 5.77
C ALA A 571 -17.50 14.22 5.25
N VAL A 572 -17.88 15.17 4.39
CA VAL A 572 -16.99 16.23 3.88
C VAL A 572 -16.48 17.12 5.00
N TRP A 573 -17.35 17.52 5.92
CA TRP A 573 -16.98 18.32 7.10
C TRP A 573 -15.93 17.58 7.98
N LEU A 574 -16.17 16.31 8.26
CA LEU A 574 -15.27 15.51 9.12
C LEU A 574 -13.87 15.41 8.52
N LEU A 575 -13.77 15.11 7.22
CA LEU A 575 -12.50 15.02 6.51
C LEU A 575 -11.73 16.34 6.57
N LYS A 576 -12.37 17.44 6.21
CA LYS A 576 -11.76 18.78 6.21
C LYS A 576 -11.33 19.22 7.60
N THR A 577 -12.21 19.08 8.58
CA THR A 577 -11.94 19.51 9.97
C THR A 577 -10.73 18.79 10.55
N PHE A 578 -10.63 17.47 10.37
CA PHE A 578 -9.51 16.73 10.94
C PHE A 578 -8.17 17.07 10.25
N LEU A 579 -8.16 17.18 8.91
CA LEU A 579 -6.94 17.58 8.19
C LEU A 579 -6.50 19.01 8.55
N GLU A 580 -7.42 19.96 8.70
CA GLU A 580 -7.10 21.33 9.16
C GLU A 580 -6.42 21.34 10.53
N LYS A 581 -6.87 20.46 11.43
CA LYS A 581 -6.23 20.30 12.75
C LYS A 581 -4.82 19.74 12.62
N ILE A 582 -4.61 18.72 11.77
CA ILE A 582 -3.27 18.18 11.48
C ILE A 582 -2.35 19.25 10.89
N LYS A 583 -2.82 20.03 9.92
CA LYS A 583 -2.03 21.07 9.23
C LYS A 583 -1.55 22.20 10.16
N LYS A 584 -2.17 22.40 11.30
CA LYS A 584 -1.74 23.40 12.31
C LYS A 584 -0.51 22.95 13.10
N ARG A 585 -0.07 21.70 12.97
CA ARG A 585 1.02 21.10 13.77
C ARG A 585 2.32 21.07 12.99
N HIS A 586 3.43 21.18 13.72
CA HIS A 586 4.75 21.00 13.15
C HIS A 586 4.97 19.53 12.79
N THR A 587 5.38 19.27 11.56
CA THR A 587 5.72 17.93 11.05
C THR A 587 7.22 17.76 10.93
N TYR A 588 7.70 16.55 11.15
CA TYR A 588 9.12 16.23 11.03
C TYR A 588 9.67 16.63 9.66
N ARG A 589 10.83 17.32 9.64
CA ARG A 589 11.49 17.87 8.44
C ARG A 589 10.60 18.80 7.61
N ASN A 590 9.65 19.47 8.23
CA ASN A 590 8.66 20.34 7.54
C ASN A 590 7.93 19.64 6.38
N SER A 591 7.69 18.34 6.52
CA SER A 591 6.98 17.56 5.50
C SER A 591 5.52 18.00 5.37
N GLU A 592 4.97 17.92 4.16
CA GLU A 592 3.61 18.36 3.86
C GLU A 592 2.56 17.36 4.39
N PRO A 593 1.67 17.74 5.32
CA PRO A 593 0.65 16.84 5.82
C PRO A 593 -0.36 16.44 4.76
N THR A 594 -0.57 15.14 4.61
CA THR A 594 -1.64 14.53 3.82
C THR A 594 -2.51 13.65 4.72
N THR A 595 -3.71 13.29 4.28
CA THR A 595 -4.55 12.34 5.00
C THR A 595 -5.18 11.33 4.06
N SER A 596 -5.53 10.17 4.62
CA SER A 596 -6.26 9.10 3.95
C SER A 596 -7.51 8.70 4.72
N ILE A 597 -8.48 8.14 3.99
CA ILE A 597 -9.58 7.39 4.55
C ILE A 597 -9.37 5.94 4.14
N LEU A 598 -8.58 5.22 4.94
CA LEU A 598 -8.10 3.88 4.63
C LEU A 598 -7.84 3.10 5.92
N THR A 599 -8.39 1.90 6.06
CA THR A 599 -8.20 1.05 7.24
C THR A 599 -7.44 -0.23 6.97
N ILE A 600 -7.26 -0.63 5.71
CA ILE A 600 -6.74 -1.94 5.37
C ILE A 600 -7.70 -3.01 5.96
N THR A 601 -7.23 -4.19 6.37
CA THR A 601 -8.01 -5.17 7.16
C THR A 601 -8.01 -4.87 8.65
N SER A 602 -7.33 -3.83 9.05
CA SER A 602 -7.23 -3.39 10.45
C SER A 602 -8.55 -2.88 11.03
N ASN A 603 -9.57 -2.66 10.17
CA ASN A 603 -10.93 -2.31 10.59
C ASN A 603 -11.51 -3.32 11.62
N VAL A 604 -11.17 -4.61 11.51
CA VAL A 604 -11.57 -5.66 12.45
C VAL A 604 -10.93 -5.40 13.82
N VAL A 605 -9.62 -5.21 13.85
CA VAL A 605 -8.87 -4.91 15.10
C VAL A 605 -9.33 -3.60 15.70
N TYR A 606 -9.50 -2.54 14.90
CA TYR A 606 -9.97 -1.24 15.39
C TYR A 606 -11.36 -1.36 16.01
N GLY A 607 -12.27 -2.12 15.36
CA GLY A 607 -13.60 -2.39 15.88
C GLY A 607 -13.58 -3.15 17.20
N LYS A 608 -12.72 -4.16 17.34
CA LYS A 608 -12.53 -4.94 18.56
C LYS A 608 -12.20 -4.07 19.78
N TYR A 609 -11.48 -2.98 19.58
CA TYR A 609 -11.10 -2.02 20.63
C TYR A 609 -12.02 -0.79 20.72
N THR A 610 -13.09 -0.71 19.94
CA THR A 610 -14.04 0.41 19.93
C THR A 610 -15.35 0.01 20.60
N GLY A 611 -15.87 0.85 21.50
CA GLY A 611 -17.16 0.69 22.18
C GLY A 611 -18.36 0.78 21.24
N ALA A 612 -19.58 0.60 21.73
CA ALA A 612 -20.80 0.87 20.98
C ALA A 612 -20.86 2.35 20.55
N MET A 613 -21.54 2.62 19.43
CA MET A 613 -21.58 3.96 18.84
C MET A 613 -23.03 4.46 18.64
N PRO A 614 -23.21 5.79 18.57
CA PRO A 614 -24.54 6.40 18.40
C PRO A 614 -25.29 6.04 17.10
N ASP A 615 -24.60 5.48 16.10
CA ASP A 615 -25.19 4.95 14.85
C ASP A 615 -25.86 3.58 15.02
N GLY A 616 -25.74 2.96 16.20
CA GLY A 616 -26.26 1.64 16.52
C GLY A 616 -25.25 0.50 16.43
N ARG A 617 -24.00 0.80 16.01
CA ARG A 617 -22.90 -0.17 15.98
C ARG A 617 -22.65 -0.72 17.40
N LYS A 618 -22.57 -2.03 17.54
CA LYS A 618 -22.30 -2.68 18.82
C LYS A 618 -20.81 -2.76 19.15
N ALA A 619 -20.50 -2.69 20.44
CA ALA A 619 -19.13 -2.76 20.93
C ALA A 619 -18.40 -4.02 20.42
N GLY A 620 -17.16 -3.85 19.97
CA GLY A 620 -16.30 -4.94 19.52
C GLY A 620 -16.57 -5.44 18.10
N THR A 621 -17.62 -5.00 17.41
CA THR A 621 -17.83 -5.35 16.00
C THR A 621 -16.86 -4.61 15.08
N PRO A 622 -16.51 -5.16 13.90
CA PRO A 622 -15.63 -4.46 12.95
C PRO A 622 -16.14 -3.05 12.60
N LEU A 623 -15.21 -2.12 12.36
CA LEU A 623 -15.53 -0.84 11.72
C LEU A 623 -15.68 -1.06 10.20
N ALA A 624 -16.38 -0.16 9.52
CA ALA A 624 -16.41 -0.16 8.06
C ALA A 624 -15.00 0.05 7.49
N PRO A 625 -14.61 -0.64 6.41
CA PRO A 625 -13.28 -0.51 5.83
C PRO A 625 -13.16 0.78 5.01
N GLY A 626 -12.10 1.56 5.24
CA GLY A 626 -11.81 2.77 4.49
C GLY A 626 -12.96 3.76 4.50
N ALA A 627 -13.34 4.25 3.34
CA ALA A 627 -14.45 5.17 3.13
C ALA A 627 -15.78 4.46 2.78
N ASN A 628 -15.81 3.14 2.85
CA ASN A 628 -17.05 2.40 2.64
C ASN A 628 -18.11 2.81 3.65
N PRO A 629 -19.39 2.82 3.26
CA PRO A 629 -20.49 2.98 4.19
C PRO A 629 -20.49 1.93 5.30
N SER A 630 -21.13 2.26 6.42
CA SER A 630 -21.30 1.33 7.55
C SER A 630 -22.12 0.10 7.12
N TYR A 631 -21.86 -1.05 7.72
CA TYR A 631 -22.57 -2.30 7.39
C TYR A 631 -24.08 -2.14 7.52
N GLY A 632 -24.82 -2.47 6.44
CA GLY A 632 -26.26 -2.33 6.37
C GLY A 632 -26.76 -0.90 6.19
N ALA A 633 -25.89 0.09 6.01
CA ALA A 633 -26.27 1.48 5.72
C ALA A 633 -26.72 1.66 4.27
N GLU A 634 -26.11 0.95 3.32
CA GLU A 634 -26.39 1.02 1.89
C GLU A 634 -27.74 0.38 1.56
N GLN A 635 -28.74 1.20 1.25
CA GLN A 635 -30.11 0.75 0.96
C GLN A 635 -30.56 1.09 -0.46
N ASN A 636 -29.89 2.06 -1.10
CA ASN A 636 -30.30 2.61 -2.40
C ASN A 636 -29.52 2.01 -3.60
N GLY A 637 -28.73 0.95 -3.37
CA GLY A 637 -27.97 0.23 -4.40
C GLY A 637 -26.57 0.80 -4.65
N LEU A 638 -25.85 0.15 -5.57
CA LEU A 638 -24.43 0.44 -5.86
C LEU A 638 -24.19 1.90 -6.28
N LEU A 639 -24.99 2.41 -7.21
CA LEU A 639 -24.75 3.75 -7.75
C LEU A 639 -24.94 4.85 -6.70
N ALA A 640 -25.90 4.72 -5.80
CA ALA A 640 -26.08 5.66 -4.70
C ALA A 640 -24.89 5.62 -3.71
N SER A 641 -24.38 4.42 -3.43
CA SER A 641 -23.18 4.26 -2.61
C SER A 641 -21.97 4.94 -3.26
N LEU A 642 -21.73 4.70 -4.53
CA LEU A 642 -20.66 5.34 -5.30
C LEU A 642 -20.80 6.87 -5.34
N ASN A 643 -22.02 7.40 -5.54
CA ASN A 643 -22.27 8.84 -5.57
C ASN A 643 -21.94 9.53 -4.24
N SER A 644 -22.22 8.91 -3.10
CA SER A 644 -21.80 9.46 -1.79
C SER A 644 -20.27 9.59 -1.69
N LEU A 645 -19.51 8.61 -2.22
CA LEU A 645 -18.05 8.66 -2.19
C LEU A 645 -17.47 9.72 -3.16
N THR A 646 -18.11 9.97 -4.31
CA THR A 646 -17.64 11.00 -5.25
C THR A 646 -17.67 12.42 -4.66
N LYS A 647 -18.49 12.65 -3.64
CA LYS A 647 -18.59 13.96 -2.96
C LYS A 647 -17.40 14.23 -2.02
N LEU A 648 -16.61 13.22 -1.68
CA LEU A 648 -15.42 13.39 -0.86
C LEU A 648 -14.30 14.04 -1.69
N PRO A 649 -13.83 15.26 -1.33
CA PRO A 649 -12.87 15.98 -2.14
C PRO A 649 -11.46 15.38 -1.98
N TYR A 650 -10.91 14.86 -3.09
CA TYR A 650 -9.58 14.22 -3.09
C TYR A 650 -8.46 15.16 -2.64
N GLU A 651 -8.54 16.43 -2.98
CA GLU A 651 -7.55 17.43 -2.58
C GLU A 651 -7.41 17.61 -1.05
N TRP A 652 -8.37 17.09 -0.28
CA TRP A 652 -8.33 17.01 1.18
C TRP A 652 -7.93 15.63 1.70
N ALA A 653 -7.71 14.68 0.81
CA ALA A 653 -7.33 13.30 1.15
C ALA A 653 -6.24 12.78 0.21
N LEU A 654 -5.16 13.54 0.01
CA LEU A 654 -4.09 13.22 -0.94
C LEU A 654 -3.33 11.92 -0.63
N ASP A 655 -3.50 11.36 0.57
CA ASP A 655 -3.01 10.02 0.93
C ASP A 655 -4.01 8.90 0.59
N GLY A 656 -5.14 9.25 -0.04
CA GLY A 656 -6.09 8.35 -0.70
C GLY A 656 -7.39 8.08 0.04
N ILE A 657 -8.42 7.73 -0.73
CA ILE A 657 -9.77 7.39 -0.27
C ILE A 657 -10.08 5.98 -0.74
N SER A 658 -10.00 4.99 0.15
CA SER A 658 -10.25 3.60 -0.22
C SER A 658 -11.72 3.26 -0.28
N ASN A 659 -12.15 2.70 -1.42
CA ASN A 659 -13.47 2.15 -1.64
C ASN A 659 -13.38 0.72 -2.15
N THR A 660 -14.13 -0.21 -1.56
CA THR A 660 -14.20 -1.61 -1.97
C THR A 660 -15.65 -2.00 -2.19
N GLN A 661 -15.99 -2.38 -3.41
CA GLN A 661 -17.34 -2.82 -3.77
C GLN A 661 -17.34 -4.31 -4.09
N THR A 662 -18.32 -5.03 -3.55
CA THR A 662 -18.56 -6.44 -3.86
C THR A 662 -19.88 -6.57 -4.58
N MET A 663 -19.84 -7.09 -5.80
CA MET A 663 -20.97 -7.24 -6.69
C MET A 663 -21.28 -8.71 -6.91
N ASN A 664 -22.55 -9.06 -6.81
CA ASN A 664 -22.99 -10.36 -7.29
C ASN A 664 -22.81 -10.42 -8.81
N PRO A 665 -22.24 -11.48 -9.39
CA PRO A 665 -22.07 -11.59 -10.84
C PRO A 665 -23.34 -11.28 -11.65
N ASP A 666 -24.49 -11.71 -11.18
CA ASP A 666 -25.79 -11.50 -11.85
C ASP A 666 -26.27 -10.05 -11.80
N ALA A 667 -25.78 -9.24 -10.83
CA ALA A 667 -26.06 -7.81 -10.78
C ALA A 667 -25.32 -7.04 -11.89
N LEU A 668 -24.14 -7.53 -12.31
CA LEU A 668 -23.39 -6.95 -13.41
C LEU A 668 -23.92 -7.41 -14.77
N GLY A 669 -24.49 -8.63 -14.89
CA GLY A 669 -25.03 -9.15 -16.13
C GLY A 669 -25.14 -10.65 -16.15
N HIS A 670 -25.88 -11.17 -17.16
CA HIS A 670 -26.18 -12.59 -17.26
C HIS A 670 -25.14 -13.40 -18.06
N ASN A 671 -24.23 -12.70 -18.72
CA ASN A 671 -23.11 -13.30 -19.46
C ASN A 671 -21.84 -12.46 -19.28
N GLU A 672 -20.70 -12.98 -19.70
CA GLU A 672 -19.39 -12.37 -19.53
C GLU A 672 -19.31 -10.97 -20.19
N GLU A 673 -19.78 -10.85 -21.42
CA GLU A 673 -19.75 -9.59 -22.17
C GLU A 673 -20.54 -8.49 -21.47
N GLU A 674 -21.74 -8.80 -20.99
CA GLU A 674 -22.57 -7.86 -20.22
C GLU A 674 -21.85 -7.43 -18.93
N ARG A 675 -21.25 -8.38 -18.18
CA ARG A 675 -20.53 -8.09 -16.94
C ARG A 675 -19.36 -7.16 -17.17
N ILE A 676 -18.57 -7.41 -18.22
CA ILE A 676 -17.44 -6.56 -18.60
C ILE A 676 -17.91 -5.16 -18.99
N ASN A 677 -18.87 -5.05 -19.91
CA ASN A 677 -19.35 -3.77 -20.39
C ASN A 677 -20.02 -2.94 -19.27
N ASN A 678 -20.79 -3.58 -18.39
CA ASN A 678 -21.44 -2.88 -17.29
C ASN A 678 -20.44 -2.42 -16.23
N LEU A 679 -19.40 -3.21 -15.95
CA LEU A 679 -18.33 -2.80 -15.05
C LEU A 679 -17.56 -1.59 -15.62
N VAL A 680 -17.24 -1.59 -16.92
CA VAL A 680 -16.62 -0.41 -17.57
C VAL A 680 -17.51 0.82 -17.45
N ASN A 681 -18.82 0.70 -17.73
CA ASN A 681 -19.76 1.80 -17.63
C ASN A 681 -19.86 2.36 -16.20
N VAL A 682 -19.87 1.49 -15.19
CA VAL A 682 -19.86 1.90 -13.76
C VAL A 682 -18.57 2.67 -13.44
N MET A 683 -17.41 2.15 -13.88
CA MET A 683 -16.13 2.81 -13.64
C MET A 683 -16.02 4.15 -14.36
N ASP A 684 -16.44 4.24 -15.64
CA ASP A 684 -16.45 5.50 -16.37
C ASP A 684 -17.30 6.54 -15.63
N GLY A 685 -18.53 6.18 -15.24
CA GLY A 685 -19.43 7.10 -14.53
C GLY A 685 -18.93 7.48 -13.14
N TYR A 686 -18.28 6.58 -12.41
CA TYR A 686 -17.74 6.82 -11.08
C TYR A 686 -16.51 7.73 -11.11
N PHE A 687 -15.56 7.44 -11.98
CA PHE A 687 -14.31 8.22 -12.08
C PHE A 687 -14.50 9.58 -12.75
N ASP A 688 -15.40 9.70 -13.74
CA ASP A 688 -15.73 10.99 -14.36
C ASP A 688 -16.37 11.99 -13.38
N GLN A 689 -16.99 11.51 -12.29
CA GLN A 689 -17.48 12.35 -11.19
C GLN A 689 -16.39 12.78 -10.19
N GLY A 690 -15.13 12.44 -10.42
CA GLY A 690 -14.00 12.81 -9.57
C GLY A 690 -13.73 11.87 -8.40
N ALA A 691 -14.33 10.69 -8.39
CA ALA A 691 -13.98 9.63 -7.43
C ALA A 691 -12.51 9.27 -7.51
N HIS A 692 -11.93 8.79 -6.41
CA HIS A 692 -10.51 8.54 -6.31
C HIS A 692 -10.11 7.10 -6.64
N HIS A 693 -10.70 6.10 -5.97
CA HIS A 693 -10.22 4.71 -5.97
C HIS A 693 -11.38 3.71 -5.97
N LEU A 694 -11.16 2.56 -6.58
CA LEU A 694 -12.10 1.45 -6.57
C LEU A 694 -11.39 0.10 -6.50
N ASN A 695 -11.71 -0.69 -5.49
CA ASN A 695 -11.54 -2.14 -5.47
C ASN A 695 -12.81 -2.83 -5.93
N VAL A 696 -12.68 -3.81 -6.81
CA VAL A 696 -13.81 -4.58 -7.35
C VAL A 696 -13.67 -6.05 -6.97
N ASN A 697 -14.72 -6.58 -6.34
CA ASN A 697 -14.93 -8.00 -6.12
C ASN A 697 -16.16 -8.45 -6.91
N VAL A 698 -16.04 -9.55 -7.64
CA VAL A 698 -17.16 -10.14 -8.39
C VAL A 698 -17.32 -11.60 -8.02
N PHE A 699 -18.12 -11.85 -6.99
CA PHE A 699 -18.48 -13.19 -6.53
C PHE A 699 -19.70 -13.15 -5.62
N GLY A 700 -20.39 -14.30 -5.48
CA GLY A 700 -21.49 -14.45 -4.54
C GLY A 700 -21.02 -14.82 -3.13
N LYS A 701 -21.87 -14.54 -2.15
CA LYS A 701 -21.65 -14.87 -0.73
C LYS A 701 -21.45 -16.37 -0.50
N ASP A 702 -22.14 -17.21 -1.26
CA ASP A 702 -22.05 -18.68 -1.13
C ASP A 702 -20.63 -19.20 -1.41
N LYS A 703 -19.92 -18.58 -2.37
CA LYS A 703 -18.52 -18.93 -2.66
C LYS A 703 -17.61 -18.67 -1.46
N LEU A 704 -17.81 -17.56 -0.74
CA LEU A 704 -17.04 -17.24 0.46
C LEU A 704 -17.33 -18.22 1.60
N LEU A 705 -18.59 -18.57 1.80
CA LEU A 705 -18.99 -19.54 2.81
C LEU A 705 -18.37 -20.92 2.51
N ASP A 706 -18.46 -21.39 1.27
CA ASP A 706 -17.85 -22.65 0.87
C ASP A 706 -16.32 -22.63 1.02
N ALA A 707 -15.66 -21.53 0.66
CA ALA A 707 -14.21 -21.38 0.82
C ALA A 707 -13.79 -21.33 2.32
N MET A 708 -14.64 -20.79 3.20
CA MET A 708 -14.40 -20.77 4.64
C MET A 708 -14.56 -22.16 5.27
N GLU A 709 -15.53 -22.95 4.80
CA GLU A 709 -15.81 -24.30 5.29
C GLU A 709 -14.87 -25.35 4.69
N HIS A 710 -14.44 -25.15 3.44
CA HIS A 710 -13.64 -26.10 2.67
C HIS A 710 -12.37 -25.46 2.07
N PRO A 711 -11.48 -24.88 2.91
CA PRO A 711 -10.27 -24.20 2.42
C PRO A 711 -9.25 -25.11 1.73
N GLU A 712 -9.41 -26.43 1.88
CA GLU A 712 -8.56 -27.46 1.26
C GLU A 712 -8.84 -27.69 -0.23
N LYS A 713 -9.97 -27.20 -0.76
CA LYS A 713 -10.32 -27.36 -2.17
C LYS A 713 -9.30 -26.64 -3.07
N PRO A 714 -8.82 -27.27 -4.14
CA PRO A 714 -7.78 -26.68 -5.01
C PRO A 714 -8.17 -25.33 -5.61
N GLU A 715 -9.43 -25.10 -5.90
CA GLU A 715 -9.97 -23.87 -6.46
C GLU A 715 -9.83 -22.67 -5.52
N TYR A 716 -9.71 -22.90 -4.20
CA TYR A 716 -9.53 -21.84 -3.22
C TYR A 716 -8.08 -21.54 -2.86
N ALA A 717 -7.12 -22.35 -3.32
CA ALA A 717 -5.70 -22.17 -3.00
C ALA A 717 -5.16 -20.78 -3.36
N ASN A 718 -5.66 -20.19 -4.43
CA ASN A 718 -5.31 -18.84 -4.89
C ASN A 718 -6.51 -17.89 -4.94
N PHE A 719 -7.63 -18.26 -4.31
CA PHE A 719 -8.82 -17.41 -4.31
C PHE A 719 -8.51 -16.08 -3.63
N THR A 720 -8.40 -15.04 -4.47
CA THR A 720 -7.99 -13.69 -4.09
C THR A 720 -9.23 -12.82 -3.97
N ILE A 721 -9.26 -11.99 -2.92
CA ILE A 721 -10.31 -10.99 -2.70
C ILE A 721 -9.67 -9.63 -2.43
N ARG A 722 -10.36 -8.57 -2.87
CA ARG A 722 -10.01 -7.19 -2.51
C ARG A 722 -10.63 -6.87 -1.15
N VAL A 723 -9.87 -6.25 -0.26
CA VAL A 723 -10.33 -5.98 1.11
C VAL A 723 -10.43 -4.50 1.46
N SER A 724 -9.38 -3.73 1.30
CA SER A 724 -9.36 -2.26 1.43
C SER A 724 -7.99 -1.74 0.97
N GLY A 725 -7.92 -1.31 -0.27
CA GLY A 725 -6.68 -0.81 -0.90
C GLY A 725 -5.68 -1.90 -1.31
N TYR A 726 -5.94 -3.19 -1.04
CA TYR A 726 -5.14 -4.32 -1.50
C TYR A 726 -5.95 -5.62 -1.52
N ALA A 727 -5.33 -6.69 -2.00
CA ALA A 727 -5.91 -8.02 -2.04
C ALA A 727 -5.24 -8.97 -1.04
N VAL A 728 -5.97 -10.03 -0.70
CA VAL A 728 -5.49 -11.14 0.13
C VAL A 728 -6.03 -12.46 -0.42
N LYS A 729 -5.38 -13.57 -0.08
CA LYS A 729 -6.00 -14.88 -0.28
C LYS A 729 -7.03 -15.09 0.82
N PHE A 730 -8.28 -15.37 0.45
CA PHE A 730 -9.37 -15.48 1.40
C PHE A 730 -9.14 -16.56 2.47
N ILE A 731 -8.54 -17.69 2.06
CA ILE A 731 -8.26 -18.80 2.98
C ILE A 731 -7.14 -18.51 4.00
N ASP A 732 -6.32 -17.49 3.76
CA ASP A 732 -5.24 -17.08 4.67
C ASP A 732 -5.72 -16.08 5.75
N LEU A 733 -6.94 -15.57 5.63
CA LEU A 733 -7.60 -14.72 6.62
C LEU A 733 -7.96 -15.48 7.90
N THR A 734 -7.93 -14.80 9.04
CA THR A 734 -8.54 -15.33 10.27
C THR A 734 -10.06 -15.49 10.07
N LYS A 735 -10.69 -16.37 10.84
CA LYS A 735 -12.16 -16.53 10.77
C LYS A 735 -12.92 -15.24 11.05
N GLU A 736 -12.42 -14.40 11.96
CA GLU A 736 -13.01 -13.09 12.24
C GLU A 736 -12.96 -12.17 11.02
N GLN A 737 -11.84 -12.15 10.31
CA GLN A 737 -11.67 -11.39 9.08
C GLN A 737 -12.49 -11.95 7.91
N GLN A 738 -12.58 -13.28 7.79
CA GLN A 738 -13.47 -13.94 6.80
C GLN A 738 -14.93 -13.55 7.05
N MET A 739 -15.37 -13.58 8.30
CA MET A 739 -16.73 -13.19 8.68
C MET A 739 -16.98 -11.70 8.44
N ASP A 740 -15.98 -10.82 8.65
CA ASP A 740 -16.08 -9.41 8.31
C ASP A 740 -16.39 -9.23 6.82
N VAL A 741 -15.61 -9.88 5.95
CA VAL A 741 -15.82 -9.83 4.48
C VAL A 741 -17.20 -10.37 4.09
N ILE A 742 -17.62 -11.48 4.67
CA ILE A 742 -18.95 -12.10 4.42
C ILE A 742 -20.10 -11.18 4.88
N SER A 743 -19.86 -10.34 5.88
CA SER A 743 -20.84 -9.40 6.45
C SER A 743 -20.97 -8.09 5.68
N ARG A 744 -20.04 -7.81 4.76
CA ARG A 744 -20.07 -6.59 3.93
C ARG A 744 -21.27 -6.60 3.00
N THR A 745 -21.59 -5.43 2.47
CA THR A 745 -22.66 -5.31 1.47
C THR A 745 -22.29 -6.04 0.20
N PHE A 746 -23.19 -6.88 -0.29
CA PHE A 746 -23.16 -7.47 -1.62
C PHE A 746 -24.25 -6.80 -2.45
N HIS A 747 -23.85 -6.14 -3.51
CA HIS A 747 -24.80 -5.48 -4.40
C HIS A 747 -25.45 -6.52 -5.33
N ASP A 748 -26.75 -6.72 -5.16
CA ASP A 748 -27.59 -7.61 -6.00
C ASP A 748 -28.24 -6.85 -7.16
N ARG A 749 -28.05 -5.52 -7.20
CA ARG A 749 -28.52 -4.60 -8.27
C ARG A 749 -27.60 -3.41 -8.37
N MET A 750 -27.53 -2.86 -9.56
CA MET A 750 -26.85 -1.59 -9.81
C MET A 750 -27.57 -0.39 -9.22
#